data_37147621fa783fdc9c6a1b9976fedf20
#
_entry.id   37147621fa783fdc9c6a1b9976fedf20
#
_cell.length_a   1.000
_cell.length_b   1.000
_cell.length_c   1.000
_cell.angle_alpha   90.00
_cell.angle_beta   90.00
_cell.angle_gamma   90.00
#
_symmetry.space_group_name_H-M   'P 1'
#
loop_
_entity.id
_entity.type
_entity.pdbx_description
1 polymer ?
#
loop_
_entity_poly.entity_id
_entity_poly.type
_entity_poly.pdbx_seq_one_letter_code
_entity_poly.pdbx_strand_id
1 'polypeptide(L)'
;MTLTINGSTITAAPDDTILSAARKAGLYIPTLCEVEGKTSEMPCGLCVVEVEGREEPVRACATPAVSGLAITTDSPALKKLRQERLAALAETHFGDCKAPCNLTCPGRINVQGYIAHVAKGQYEEAVRLIMERNPFPFSVGRVCPRFCETRCRRILVDEPVSINHLKRFVADWCMTNKVDLKIPREAATGKKVAIIGSGPSGLTGAYYLARNGHDVTVFEAAPKLGGMLRYGIPRYKIPDKVLDYEINTILRMGISVRLSQRWGKDFTLQELKDRGFEAILITVGAGVDEPLDIPGATLPQVIPATKLLRDLNEGHPGNYGKRAAVFGGNNVAMEAARSLLRAGVEQVTVIYPRAQMEMAANQRNIRQAEGEGVQFLLMAQPVQIGETADGLDVELIRTKLGEPDDKGIRLPVAIPGSTIRLRVDTVIAAVGQAACADKFAGGELEATLELTSKNNIKANPRTSLTNHQGIYAAGDATSGPRSVIQAVVGARRAAENIHAQLIGSARDTSESRFNFTRGKGFDDVDLRNFEGINVKLREKMPTRPPQIAIQDFGEVKLGFSEQMAITEAKRCLSCGCTAFDRCDLKRLAIDHGIDPNKTGMGTGPLYAKDYSHPAIVVDLNKCIYCRRCKNSCEYDALDLVGGNFDEKGRPRSISLAFNEKCISCGKCVDHCSTGALNKKDQIVPVTNEAIREVRSTCPYCGAGCQVLLRVKGNTILEVSAEADLAPNYGALCVKGRFGFHFVQHRERLTKPLIRRGGQLVETSWEEALNYTAKRFFDIKAMYGPDAIAGFSCARATNEENYLMQKFMRTAIGTNNIDHCARL
;
A
#
# COMPACT_ATOMS: atom_id res chain seq x y z
N MET A 1 -17.69 -19.92 -44.84
CA MET A 1 -17.00 -18.97 -45.70
C MET A 1 -15.54 -18.96 -45.31
N THR A 2 -14.62 -18.84 -46.27
CA THR A 2 -13.16 -18.93 -46.02
C THR A 2 -12.51 -17.58 -46.33
N LEU A 3 -11.75 -17.04 -45.39
CA LEU A 3 -11.02 -15.77 -45.54
C LEU A 3 -9.61 -15.91 -44.95
N THR A 4 -8.75 -14.96 -45.25
CA THR A 4 -7.36 -14.99 -44.77
C THR A 4 -7.11 -13.81 -43.82
N ILE A 5 -6.54 -14.07 -42.63
CA ILE A 5 -6.11 -13.03 -41.68
C ILE A 5 -4.62 -13.23 -41.39
N ASN A 6 -3.82 -12.23 -41.70
CA ASN A 6 -2.34 -12.25 -41.53
C ASN A 6 -1.69 -13.49 -42.17
N GLY A 7 -2.18 -13.90 -43.38
CA GLY A 7 -1.71 -15.07 -44.10
C GLY A 7 -2.28 -16.42 -43.63
N SER A 8 -3.04 -16.46 -42.53
CA SER A 8 -3.67 -17.67 -42.01
C SER A 8 -5.11 -17.78 -42.55
N THR A 9 -5.46 -18.90 -43.15
CA THR A 9 -6.83 -19.19 -43.66
C THR A 9 -7.71 -19.58 -42.48
N ILE A 10 -8.86 -18.92 -42.35
CA ILE A 10 -9.83 -19.18 -41.29
C ILE A 10 -11.22 -19.40 -41.87
N THR A 11 -12.08 -20.12 -41.14
CA THR A 11 -13.47 -20.37 -41.49
C THR A 11 -14.39 -19.45 -40.69
N ALA A 12 -15.30 -18.74 -41.32
CA ALA A 12 -16.30 -17.90 -40.71
C ALA A 12 -17.73 -18.42 -41.01
N ALA A 13 -18.64 -18.21 -40.06
CA ALA A 13 -20.07 -18.43 -40.25
C ALA A 13 -20.68 -17.31 -41.13
N PRO A 14 -21.87 -17.51 -41.72
CA PRO A 14 -22.51 -16.50 -42.57
C PRO A 14 -22.76 -15.14 -41.92
N ASP A 15 -23.05 -15.14 -40.61
CA ASP A 15 -23.37 -13.94 -39.84
C ASP A 15 -22.18 -13.37 -39.09
N ASP A 16 -20.98 -13.90 -39.33
CA ASP A 16 -19.79 -13.40 -38.63
C ASP A 16 -19.32 -12.07 -39.21
N THR A 17 -18.88 -11.20 -38.33
CA THR A 17 -18.02 -10.07 -38.68
C THR A 17 -16.56 -10.50 -38.73
N ILE A 18 -15.70 -9.69 -39.36
CA ILE A 18 -14.26 -9.94 -39.34
C ILE A 18 -13.75 -10.13 -37.89
N LEU A 19 -14.24 -9.33 -36.95
CA LEU A 19 -13.85 -9.40 -35.52
C LEU A 19 -14.29 -10.71 -34.85
N SER A 20 -15.53 -11.16 -35.08
CA SER A 20 -16.05 -12.42 -34.53
C SER A 20 -15.33 -13.63 -35.13
N ALA A 21 -15.09 -13.65 -36.46
CA ALA A 21 -14.32 -14.68 -37.11
C ALA A 21 -12.87 -14.76 -36.61
N ALA A 22 -12.19 -13.63 -36.49
CA ALA A 22 -10.82 -13.55 -35.90
C ALA A 22 -10.79 -14.12 -34.48
N ARG A 23 -11.74 -13.75 -33.63
CA ARG A 23 -11.85 -14.18 -32.24
C ARG A 23 -12.07 -15.70 -32.11
N LYS A 24 -12.94 -16.28 -32.94
CA LYS A 24 -13.16 -17.72 -33.01
C LYS A 24 -11.90 -18.49 -33.43
N ALA A 25 -11.07 -17.87 -34.28
CA ALA A 25 -9.78 -18.41 -34.70
C ALA A 25 -8.62 -18.10 -33.69
N GLY A 26 -8.89 -17.53 -32.56
CA GLY A 26 -7.87 -17.17 -31.55
C GLY A 26 -6.99 -15.96 -31.90
N LEU A 27 -7.38 -15.18 -32.94
CA LEU A 27 -6.66 -14.00 -33.39
C LEU A 27 -7.16 -12.75 -32.68
N TYR A 28 -6.23 -11.97 -32.13
CA TYR A 28 -6.56 -10.77 -31.36
C TYR A 28 -6.65 -9.52 -32.24
N ILE A 29 -7.80 -8.85 -32.20
CA ILE A 29 -8.00 -7.49 -32.72
C ILE A 29 -8.49 -6.60 -31.60
N PRO A 30 -7.79 -5.45 -31.28
CA PRO A 30 -8.13 -4.61 -30.17
C PRO A 30 -9.49 -3.92 -30.35
N THR A 31 -10.30 -3.89 -29.29
CA THR A 31 -11.58 -3.17 -29.25
C THR A 31 -11.94 -2.70 -27.84
N LEU A 32 -12.67 -1.58 -27.74
CA LEU A 32 -13.20 -1.04 -26.47
C LEU A 32 -14.73 -0.88 -26.44
N CYS A 33 -15.42 -0.97 -27.56
CA CYS A 33 -16.85 -0.65 -27.62
C CYS A 33 -17.76 -1.84 -28.00
N GLU A 34 -17.20 -2.91 -28.52
CA GLU A 34 -17.97 -4.10 -28.89
C GLU A 34 -18.19 -5.03 -27.70
N VAL A 35 -19.39 -5.59 -27.56
CA VAL A 35 -19.80 -6.57 -26.56
C VAL A 35 -20.74 -7.58 -27.19
N GLU A 36 -20.41 -8.86 -27.14
CA GLU A 36 -21.30 -9.96 -27.53
C GLU A 36 -21.91 -9.77 -28.95
N GLY A 37 -21.10 -9.33 -29.92
CA GLY A 37 -21.52 -9.06 -31.29
C GLY A 37 -22.29 -7.75 -31.49
N LYS A 38 -22.66 -7.03 -30.42
CA LYS A 38 -23.27 -5.71 -30.51
C LYS A 38 -22.21 -4.63 -30.67
N THR A 39 -22.28 -3.88 -31.76
CA THR A 39 -21.40 -2.73 -32.01
C THR A 39 -21.99 -1.45 -31.43
N SER A 40 -21.11 -0.48 -31.13
CA SER A 40 -21.55 0.85 -30.69
C SER A 40 -21.89 1.74 -31.91
N GLU A 41 -22.96 2.54 -31.79
CA GLU A 41 -23.26 3.65 -32.72
C GLU A 41 -22.10 4.67 -32.77
N MET A 42 -21.39 4.81 -31.64
CA MET A 42 -20.20 5.65 -31.51
C MET A 42 -18.97 4.74 -31.37
N PRO A 43 -18.34 4.34 -32.49
CA PRO A 43 -17.29 3.33 -32.46
C PRO A 43 -15.98 3.90 -31.89
N CYS A 44 -15.28 3.09 -31.08
CA CYS A 44 -13.96 3.44 -30.57
C CYS A 44 -12.88 3.51 -31.65
N GLY A 45 -13.13 2.89 -32.82
CA GLY A 45 -12.24 2.86 -33.98
C GLY A 45 -10.94 2.06 -33.77
N LEU A 46 -10.81 1.23 -32.72
CA LEU A 46 -9.59 0.45 -32.47
C LEU A 46 -9.52 -0.86 -33.25
N CYS A 47 -10.68 -1.43 -33.64
CA CYS A 47 -10.76 -2.68 -34.39
C CYS A 47 -10.51 -2.50 -35.90
N VAL A 48 -9.84 -1.42 -36.31
CA VAL A 48 -9.50 -1.16 -37.70
C VAL A 48 -8.52 -2.22 -38.24
N VAL A 49 -8.79 -2.68 -39.44
CA VAL A 49 -7.97 -3.65 -40.18
C VAL A 49 -7.87 -3.23 -41.67
N GLU A 50 -6.79 -3.56 -42.32
CA GLU A 50 -6.61 -3.38 -43.75
C GLU A 50 -7.21 -4.59 -44.48
N VAL A 51 -7.93 -4.34 -45.53
CA VAL A 51 -8.52 -5.38 -46.42
C VAL A 51 -7.98 -5.16 -47.83
N GLU A 52 -7.40 -6.19 -48.42
CA GLU A 52 -6.84 -6.11 -49.78
C GLU A 52 -7.89 -5.61 -50.77
N GLY A 53 -7.49 -4.65 -51.59
CA GLY A 53 -8.39 -4.00 -52.59
C GLY A 53 -9.23 -2.85 -52.00
N ARG A 54 -9.05 -2.46 -50.72
CA ARG A 54 -9.67 -1.28 -50.15
C ARG A 54 -8.61 -0.22 -49.79
N GLU A 55 -8.85 1.02 -50.16
CA GLU A 55 -7.92 2.12 -49.89
C GLU A 55 -7.90 2.50 -48.40
N GLU A 56 -9.02 2.42 -47.69
CA GLU A 56 -9.14 2.80 -46.30
C GLU A 56 -9.32 1.58 -45.38
N PRO A 57 -8.71 1.60 -44.15
CA PRO A 57 -8.94 0.59 -43.13
C PRO A 57 -10.41 0.52 -42.73
N VAL A 58 -10.93 -0.70 -42.57
CA VAL A 58 -12.33 -0.96 -42.19
C VAL A 58 -12.44 -1.38 -40.73
N ARG A 59 -13.59 -1.19 -40.09
CA ARG A 59 -13.88 -1.65 -38.75
C ARG A 59 -14.23 -3.13 -38.74
N ALA A 60 -13.37 -3.96 -38.19
CA ALA A 60 -13.58 -5.40 -38.09
C ALA A 60 -14.87 -5.80 -37.36
N CYS A 61 -15.32 -5.00 -36.39
CA CYS A 61 -16.55 -5.25 -35.62
C CYS A 61 -17.84 -4.98 -36.40
N ALA A 62 -17.76 -4.24 -37.52
CA ALA A 62 -18.91 -3.84 -38.31
C ALA A 62 -18.84 -4.32 -39.78
N THR A 63 -17.77 -4.96 -40.18
CA THR A 63 -17.58 -5.46 -41.55
C THR A 63 -17.86 -6.96 -41.56
N PRO A 64 -18.83 -7.42 -42.38
CA PRO A 64 -19.10 -8.86 -42.56
C PRO A 64 -17.86 -9.63 -43.00
N ALA A 65 -17.70 -10.84 -42.49
CA ALA A 65 -16.71 -11.78 -42.96
C ALA A 65 -17.25 -12.46 -44.25
N VAL A 66 -16.65 -12.16 -45.40
CA VAL A 66 -17.06 -12.78 -46.68
C VAL A 66 -15.91 -13.59 -47.27
N SER A 67 -16.23 -14.60 -48.08
CA SER A 67 -15.21 -15.46 -48.72
C SER A 67 -14.25 -14.65 -49.57
N GLY A 68 -12.97 -15.00 -49.51
CA GLY A 68 -11.93 -14.42 -50.35
C GLY A 68 -11.31 -13.12 -49.79
N LEU A 69 -11.76 -12.63 -48.68
CA LEU A 69 -11.10 -11.46 -48.04
C LEU A 69 -9.70 -11.82 -47.56
N ALA A 70 -8.72 -10.98 -47.90
CA ALA A 70 -7.38 -10.99 -47.32
C ALA A 70 -7.22 -9.79 -46.39
N ILE A 71 -6.94 -10.06 -45.15
CA ILE A 71 -7.01 -9.08 -44.04
C ILE A 71 -5.68 -9.00 -43.31
N THR A 72 -5.19 -7.78 -43.12
CA THR A 72 -4.03 -7.48 -42.26
C THR A 72 -4.50 -6.79 -40.99
N THR A 73 -4.11 -7.34 -39.84
CA THR A 73 -4.52 -6.79 -38.52
C THR A 73 -3.44 -6.00 -37.82
N ASP A 74 -2.20 -6.08 -38.30
CA ASP A 74 -1.04 -5.44 -37.66
C ASP A 74 -0.06 -4.88 -38.71
N SER A 75 -0.21 -3.60 -39.06
CA SER A 75 0.71 -2.82 -39.89
C SER A 75 1.18 -1.56 -39.15
N PRO A 76 2.28 -0.90 -39.57
CA PRO A 76 2.70 0.39 -39.02
C PRO A 76 1.62 1.45 -39.12
N ALA A 77 0.84 1.49 -40.20
CA ALA A 77 -0.26 2.41 -40.38
C ALA A 77 -1.39 2.17 -39.39
N LEU A 78 -1.81 0.91 -39.20
CA LEU A 78 -2.81 0.53 -38.22
C LEU A 78 -2.37 0.83 -36.77
N LYS A 79 -1.08 0.59 -36.45
CA LYS A 79 -0.51 0.95 -35.12
C LYS A 79 -0.63 2.44 -34.86
N LYS A 80 -0.23 3.28 -35.81
CA LYS A 80 -0.33 4.73 -35.70
C LYS A 80 -1.79 5.19 -35.54
N LEU A 81 -2.69 4.68 -36.38
CA LEU A 81 -4.12 5.03 -36.31
C LEU A 81 -4.73 4.62 -34.95
N ARG A 82 -4.39 3.45 -34.40
CA ARG A 82 -4.85 3.01 -33.08
C ARG A 82 -4.29 3.90 -31.96
N GLN A 83 -3.01 4.32 -32.07
CA GLN A 83 -2.43 5.27 -31.10
C GLN A 83 -3.17 6.61 -31.11
N GLU A 84 -3.45 7.17 -32.27
CA GLU A 84 -4.23 8.41 -32.40
C GLU A 84 -5.63 8.30 -31.81
N ARG A 85 -6.33 7.16 -32.05
CA ARG A 85 -7.65 6.89 -31.49
C ARG A 85 -7.60 6.73 -29.97
N LEU A 86 -6.62 6.00 -29.44
CA LEU A 86 -6.44 5.81 -28.00
C LEU A 86 -6.10 7.11 -27.30
N ALA A 87 -5.25 7.95 -27.90
CA ALA A 87 -4.94 9.27 -27.37
C ALA A 87 -6.20 10.14 -27.28
N ALA A 88 -7.00 10.17 -28.33
CA ALA A 88 -8.27 10.91 -28.35
C ALA A 88 -9.29 10.40 -27.31
N LEU A 89 -9.37 9.09 -27.08
CA LEU A 89 -10.20 8.52 -26.00
C LEU A 89 -9.66 8.87 -24.61
N ALA A 90 -8.34 8.88 -24.46
CA ALA A 90 -7.69 9.25 -23.19
C ALA A 90 -7.92 10.74 -22.82
N GLU A 91 -8.03 11.62 -23.81
CA GLU A 91 -8.36 13.04 -23.60
C GLU A 91 -9.74 13.25 -22.97
N THR A 92 -10.69 12.37 -23.23
CA THR A 92 -12.04 12.45 -22.62
C THR A 92 -12.13 11.78 -21.25
N HIS A 93 -11.09 11.02 -20.86
CA HIS A 93 -11.03 10.30 -19.60
C HIS A 93 -10.42 11.17 -18.50
N PHE A 94 -11.25 11.69 -17.60
CA PHE A 94 -10.84 12.56 -16.51
C PHE A 94 -10.88 11.82 -15.17
N GLY A 95 -9.77 11.21 -14.79
CA GLY A 95 -9.67 10.43 -13.54
C GLY A 95 -8.24 10.15 -13.13
N ASP A 96 -8.05 9.87 -11.85
CA ASP A 96 -6.76 9.37 -11.35
C ASP A 96 -6.75 7.85 -11.38
N CYS A 97 -5.77 7.24 -12.03
CA CYS A 97 -5.55 5.80 -11.92
C CYS A 97 -5.15 5.44 -10.48
N LYS A 98 -4.21 6.20 -9.90
CA LYS A 98 -3.72 6.02 -8.52
C LYS A 98 -3.97 7.28 -7.72
N ALA A 99 -4.42 7.12 -6.47
CA ALA A 99 -4.63 8.26 -5.58
C ALA A 99 -3.33 9.04 -5.33
N PRO A 100 -3.37 10.39 -5.24
CA PRO A 100 -2.18 11.20 -4.97
C PRO A 100 -1.44 10.79 -3.68
N CYS A 101 -2.17 10.39 -2.63
CA CYS A 101 -1.57 9.89 -1.39
C CYS A 101 -0.78 8.59 -1.58
N ASN A 102 -1.21 7.69 -2.49
CA ASN A 102 -0.44 6.49 -2.85
C ASN A 102 0.85 6.88 -3.59
N LEU A 103 0.76 7.87 -4.50
CA LEU A 103 1.90 8.32 -5.32
C LEU A 103 2.92 9.11 -4.52
N THR A 104 2.50 9.85 -3.50
CA THR A 104 3.40 10.65 -2.65
C THR A 104 4.06 9.81 -1.55
N CYS A 105 3.45 8.70 -1.16
CA CYS A 105 4.06 7.79 -0.21
C CYS A 105 5.33 7.17 -0.82
N PRO A 106 6.52 7.32 -0.20
CA PRO A 106 7.74 6.69 -0.72
C PRO A 106 7.57 5.18 -0.88
N GLY A 107 6.87 4.53 0.06
CA GLY A 107 6.58 3.09 0.02
C GLY A 107 5.54 2.68 -1.01
N ARG A 108 4.85 3.62 -1.66
CA ARG A 108 3.71 3.33 -2.56
C ARG A 108 2.65 2.44 -1.90
N ILE A 109 2.44 2.63 -0.60
CA ILE A 109 1.41 1.91 0.17
C ILE A 109 0.04 2.23 -0.43
N ASN A 110 -0.83 1.22 -0.52
CA ASN A 110 -2.21 1.43 -0.93
C ASN A 110 -3.02 2.14 0.18
N VAL A 111 -2.81 3.47 0.26
CA VAL A 111 -3.40 4.32 1.30
C VAL A 111 -4.92 4.32 1.21
N GLN A 112 -5.47 4.54 0.02
CA GLN A 112 -6.92 4.52 -0.20
C GLN A 112 -7.54 3.17 0.18
N GLY A 113 -6.88 2.07 -0.16
CA GLY A 113 -7.36 0.72 0.12
C GLY A 113 -7.44 0.44 1.62
N TYR A 114 -6.36 0.68 2.39
CA TYR A 114 -6.44 0.39 3.82
C TYR A 114 -7.39 1.34 4.57
N ILE A 115 -7.56 2.61 4.13
CA ILE A 115 -8.56 3.51 4.69
C ILE A 115 -9.97 2.99 4.42
N ALA A 116 -10.24 2.45 3.22
CA ALA A 116 -11.52 1.84 2.90
C ALA A 116 -11.81 0.61 3.77
N HIS A 117 -10.80 -0.21 4.08
CA HIS A 117 -10.91 -1.31 5.05
C HIS A 117 -11.24 -0.78 6.47
N VAL A 118 -10.56 0.28 6.93
CA VAL A 118 -10.86 0.89 8.24
C VAL A 118 -12.31 1.37 8.31
N ALA A 119 -12.80 2.05 7.26
CA ALA A 119 -14.18 2.52 7.21
C ALA A 119 -15.23 1.41 7.30
N LYS A 120 -14.86 0.16 6.98
CA LYS A 120 -15.69 -1.05 7.03
C LYS A 120 -15.46 -1.91 8.28
N GLY A 121 -14.56 -1.52 9.19
CA GLY A 121 -14.19 -2.31 10.36
C GLY A 121 -13.31 -3.54 10.05
N GLN A 122 -12.71 -3.60 8.86
CA GLN A 122 -11.83 -4.69 8.39
C GLN A 122 -10.37 -4.35 8.72
N TYR A 123 -10.01 -4.41 10.00
CA TYR A 123 -8.71 -3.87 10.47
C TYR A 123 -7.53 -4.79 10.16
N GLU A 124 -7.75 -6.09 10.21
CA GLU A 124 -6.73 -7.09 9.84
C GLU A 124 -6.35 -6.96 8.37
N GLU A 125 -7.34 -6.85 7.48
CA GLU A 125 -7.13 -6.65 6.04
C GLU A 125 -6.39 -5.34 5.78
N ALA A 126 -6.71 -4.29 6.54
CA ALA A 126 -6.00 -3.01 6.45
C ALA A 126 -4.52 -3.15 6.80
N VAL A 127 -4.16 -3.87 7.87
CA VAL A 127 -2.76 -4.12 8.25
C VAL A 127 -2.06 -4.99 7.21
N ARG A 128 -2.69 -6.07 6.75
CA ARG A 128 -2.13 -6.94 5.70
C ARG A 128 -1.81 -6.14 4.45
N LEU A 129 -2.72 -5.28 4.01
CA LEU A 129 -2.53 -4.40 2.85
C LEU A 129 -1.38 -3.39 3.05
N ILE A 130 -1.20 -2.86 4.25
CA ILE A 130 -0.05 -2.01 4.58
C ILE A 130 1.25 -2.81 4.52
N MET A 131 1.26 -4.02 5.08
CA MET A 131 2.46 -4.88 5.18
C MET A 131 2.95 -5.39 3.81
N GLU A 132 2.14 -5.36 2.78
CA GLU A 132 2.61 -5.65 1.40
C GLU A 132 3.75 -4.73 0.97
N ARG A 133 3.76 -3.48 1.47
CA ARG A 133 4.73 -2.45 1.08
C ARG A 133 5.53 -1.88 2.24
N ASN A 134 5.13 -2.16 3.47
CA ASN A 134 5.77 -1.67 4.68
C ASN A 134 5.57 -2.67 5.82
N PRO A 135 6.59 -3.47 6.16
CA PRO A 135 6.52 -4.45 7.25
C PRO A 135 6.54 -3.83 8.66
N PHE A 136 6.62 -2.50 8.76
CA PHE A 136 6.65 -1.73 10.00
C PHE A 136 5.42 -0.84 10.20
N PRO A 137 4.16 -1.35 10.16
CA PRO A 137 2.97 -0.54 10.33
C PRO A 137 2.89 0.10 11.73
N PHE A 138 3.37 -0.58 12.78
CA PHE A 138 3.33 -0.14 14.18
C PHE A 138 4.29 1.02 14.43
N SER A 139 5.58 0.85 14.11
CA SER A 139 6.62 1.87 14.28
C SER A 139 6.42 3.05 13.32
N VAL A 140 6.23 2.78 12.02
CA VAL A 140 5.99 3.83 11.00
C VAL A 140 4.67 4.56 11.27
N GLY A 141 3.66 3.90 11.88
CA GLY A 141 2.43 4.55 12.35
C GLY A 141 2.67 5.65 13.38
N ARG A 142 3.80 5.59 14.11
CA ARG A 142 4.19 6.53 15.17
C ARG A 142 5.10 7.65 14.68
N VAL A 143 6.06 7.34 13.80
CA VAL A 143 7.16 8.28 13.47
C VAL A 143 7.21 8.76 12.02
N CYS A 144 6.28 8.35 11.15
CA CYS A 144 6.26 8.75 9.75
C CYS A 144 6.14 10.28 9.58
N PRO A 145 6.93 10.90 8.69
CA PRO A 145 6.79 12.32 8.31
C PRO A 145 5.45 12.68 7.65
N ARG A 146 4.68 11.66 7.19
CA ARG A 146 3.33 11.80 6.62
C ARG A 146 3.30 12.43 5.23
N PHE A 147 4.22 12.08 4.37
CA PHE A 147 4.26 12.55 2.97
C PHE A 147 2.90 12.43 2.26
N CYS A 148 2.13 11.37 2.51
CA CYS A 148 0.82 11.15 1.90
C CYS A 148 -0.23 12.20 2.30
N GLU A 149 -0.15 12.76 3.51
CA GLU A 149 -1.07 13.78 4.00
C GLU A 149 -0.86 15.12 3.29
N THR A 150 0.38 15.45 2.85
CA THR A 150 0.68 16.72 2.16
C THR A 150 0.09 16.82 0.76
N ARG A 151 -0.35 15.72 0.18
CA ARG A 151 -0.98 15.65 -1.15
C ARG A 151 -2.39 15.06 -1.10
N CYS A 152 -2.98 15.00 0.09
CA CYS A 152 -4.36 14.56 0.26
C CYS A 152 -5.31 15.64 -0.28
N ARG A 153 -6.07 15.31 -1.33
CA ARG A 153 -7.01 16.26 -1.95
C ARG A 153 -8.15 16.72 -1.03
N ARG A 154 -8.33 16.05 0.12
CA ARG A 154 -9.26 16.54 1.14
C ARG A 154 -8.89 17.95 1.64
N ILE A 155 -7.62 18.38 1.51
CA ILE A 155 -7.16 19.75 1.78
C ILE A 155 -7.96 20.79 0.99
N LEU A 156 -8.45 20.44 -0.21
CA LEU A 156 -9.27 21.31 -1.06
C LEU A 156 -10.71 21.48 -0.56
N VAL A 157 -11.12 20.71 0.44
CA VAL A 157 -12.45 20.76 1.08
C VAL A 157 -12.35 21.32 2.50
N ASP A 158 -11.43 20.73 3.29
CA ASP A 158 -11.23 21.10 4.70
C ASP A 158 -9.78 20.78 5.15
N GLU A 159 -9.53 19.66 5.78
CA GLU A 159 -8.21 19.24 6.26
C GLU A 159 -7.84 17.86 5.70
N PRO A 160 -6.53 17.54 5.52
CA PRO A 160 -6.12 16.24 5.04
C PRO A 160 -6.60 15.14 5.99
N VAL A 161 -6.95 13.98 5.44
CA VAL A 161 -7.25 12.79 6.25
C VAL A 161 -6.06 12.43 7.14
N SER A 162 -6.30 12.04 8.39
CA SER A 162 -5.30 11.58 9.36
C SER A 162 -4.72 10.20 9.00
N ILE A 163 -4.15 10.09 7.80
CA ILE A 163 -3.73 8.85 7.15
C ILE A 163 -2.79 8.03 8.04
N ASN A 164 -1.80 8.70 8.64
CA ASN A 164 -0.82 8.02 9.49
C ASN A 164 -1.42 7.55 10.82
N HIS A 165 -2.39 8.28 11.37
CA HIS A 165 -3.07 7.89 12.59
C HIS A 165 -3.99 6.67 12.35
N LEU A 166 -4.65 6.60 11.20
CA LEU A 166 -5.41 5.41 10.80
C LEU A 166 -4.52 4.17 10.64
N LYS A 167 -3.33 4.32 10.03
CA LYS A 167 -2.33 3.25 9.96
C LYS A 167 -1.91 2.76 11.34
N ARG A 168 -1.63 3.68 12.27
CA ARG A 168 -1.32 3.36 13.66
C ARG A 168 -2.48 2.63 14.34
N PHE A 169 -3.70 3.14 14.19
CA PHE A 169 -4.88 2.54 14.80
C PHE A 169 -5.04 1.05 14.44
N VAL A 170 -4.98 0.72 13.14
CA VAL A 170 -5.15 -0.69 12.74
C VAL A 170 -4.02 -1.59 13.25
N ALA A 171 -2.79 -1.07 13.31
CA ALA A 171 -1.66 -1.78 13.89
C ALA A 171 -1.89 -2.04 15.40
N ASP A 172 -2.20 -1.00 16.17
CA ASP A 172 -2.45 -1.09 17.60
C ASP A 172 -3.64 -2.01 17.90
N TRP A 173 -4.69 -1.98 17.08
CA TRP A 173 -5.85 -2.86 17.19
C TRP A 173 -5.45 -4.34 17.02
N CYS A 174 -4.64 -4.68 16.00
CA CYS A 174 -4.15 -6.03 15.79
C CYS A 174 -3.30 -6.53 16.98
N MET A 175 -2.44 -5.67 17.53
CA MET A 175 -1.63 -6.01 18.69
C MET A 175 -2.50 -6.25 19.94
N THR A 176 -3.47 -5.37 20.20
CA THR A 176 -4.36 -5.46 21.38
C THR A 176 -5.24 -6.71 21.31
N ASN A 177 -5.75 -7.03 20.12
CA ASN A 177 -6.59 -8.22 19.91
C ASN A 177 -5.79 -9.50 19.63
N LYS A 178 -4.45 -9.46 19.76
CA LYS A 178 -3.54 -10.59 19.55
C LYS A 178 -3.76 -11.31 18.22
N VAL A 179 -4.03 -10.53 17.15
CA VAL A 179 -4.27 -11.08 15.82
C VAL A 179 -3.01 -11.76 15.29
N ASP A 180 -3.15 -13.02 14.86
CA ASP A 180 -2.06 -13.73 14.21
C ASP A 180 -1.94 -13.29 12.74
N LEU A 181 -1.07 -12.33 12.51
CA LEU A 181 -0.75 -11.84 11.18
C LEU A 181 0.11 -12.86 10.41
N LYS A 182 -0.53 -13.95 9.95
CA LYS A 182 0.14 -14.94 9.09
C LYS A 182 0.59 -14.29 7.79
N ILE A 183 1.90 -14.19 7.61
CA ILE A 183 2.51 -13.62 6.41
C ILE A 183 2.74 -14.76 5.42
N PRO A 184 2.17 -14.73 4.21
CA PRO A 184 2.41 -15.74 3.20
C PRO A 184 3.91 -15.83 2.87
N ARG A 185 4.41 -17.06 2.73
CA ARG A 185 5.78 -17.36 2.32
C ARG A 185 5.73 -18.29 1.10
N GLU A 186 6.53 -17.97 0.09
CA GLU A 186 6.70 -18.82 -1.09
C GLU A 186 7.48 -20.10 -0.74
N ALA A 187 7.46 -21.06 -1.65
CA ALA A 187 8.22 -22.30 -1.49
C ALA A 187 9.72 -22.01 -1.29
N ALA A 188 10.38 -22.88 -0.50
CA ALA A 188 11.80 -22.70 -0.20
C ALA A 188 12.65 -22.74 -1.49
N THR A 189 13.46 -21.72 -1.69
CA THR A 189 14.37 -21.61 -2.86
C THR A 189 15.71 -22.33 -2.67
N GLY A 190 16.06 -22.70 -1.44
CA GLY A 190 17.36 -23.23 -1.07
C GLY A 190 18.49 -22.19 -1.05
N LYS A 191 18.21 -20.92 -1.38
CA LYS A 191 19.20 -19.85 -1.45
C LYS A 191 19.40 -19.18 -0.10
N LYS A 192 20.68 -19.00 0.32
CA LYS A 192 21.07 -18.39 1.58
C LYS A 192 21.43 -16.92 1.39
N VAL A 193 20.86 -16.04 2.22
CA VAL A 193 21.13 -14.60 2.18
C VAL A 193 21.54 -14.10 3.57
N ALA A 194 22.69 -13.41 3.64
CA ALA A 194 23.15 -12.72 4.84
C ALA A 194 22.69 -11.26 4.84
N ILE A 195 22.23 -10.76 5.98
CA ILE A 195 21.90 -9.35 6.18
C ILE A 195 22.73 -8.81 7.34
N ILE A 196 23.46 -7.72 7.11
CA ILE A 196 24.31 -7.08 8.12
C ILE A 196 23.61 -5.83 8.65
N GLY A 197 23.18 -5.87 9.92
CA GLY A 197 22.39 -4.84 10.60
C GLY A 197 20.92 -5.15 10.67
N SER A 198 20.31 -4.98 11.85
CA SER A 198 18.89 -5.27 12.15
C SER A 198 18.01 -4.03 12.29
N GLY A 199 18.45 -2.89 11.76
CA GLY A 199 17.61 -1.70 11.69
C GLY A 199 16.41 -1.87 10.76
N PRO A 200 15.59 -0.81 10.56
CA PRO A 200 14.42 -0.88 9.68
C PRO A 200 14.72 -1.42 8.28
N SER A 201 15.90 -1.07 7.75
CA SER A 201 16.35 -1.54 6.44
C SER A 201 16.63 -3.05 6.47
N GLY A 202 17.42 -3.54 7.44
CA GLY A 202 17.80 -4.96 7.51
C GLY A 202 16.61 -5.87 7.74
N LEU A 203 15.76 -5.56 8.70
CA LEU A 203 14.55 -6.34 8.96
C LEU A 203 13.53 -6.27 7.80
N THR A 204 13.49 -5.17 7.03
CA THR A 204 12.71 -5.11 5.79
C THR A 204 13.29 -6.04 4.73
N GLY A 205 14.61 -6.03 4.53
CA GLY A 205 15.27 -6.97 3.63
C GLY A 205 14.97 -8.41 4.01
N ALA A 206 15.10 -8.73 5.30
CA ALA A 206 14.78 -10.06 5.84
C ALA A 206 13.33 -10.46 5.58
N TYR A 207 12.37 -9.56 5.81
CA TYR A 207 10.95 -9.79 5.55
C TYR A 207 10.67 -10.18 4.10
N TYR A 208 11.14 -9.40 3.12
CA TYR A 208 10.84 -9.66 1.72
C TYR A 208 11.59 -10.88 1.18
N LEU A 209 12.83 -11.10 1.60
CA LEU A 209 13.61 -12.27 1.18
C LEU A 209 13.04 -13.57 1.77
N ALA A 210 12.68 -13.58 3.06
CA ALA A 210 12.03 -14.72 3.69
C ALA A 210 10.65 -15.00 3.06
N ARG A 211 9.88 -13.94 2.73
CA ARG A 211 8.61 -14.06 2.03
C ARG A 211 8.75 -14.73 0.66
N ASN A 212 9.84 -14.43 -0.05
CA ASN A 212 10.19 -15.04 -1.33
C ASN A 212 10.84 -16.44 -1.20
N GLY A 213 10.80 -17.06 -0.03
CA GLY A 213 11.25 -18.43 0.20
C GLY A 213 12.75 -18.60 0.47
N HIS A 214 13.55 -17.53 0.58
CA HIS A 214 14.99 -17.61 0.87
C HIS A 214 15.28 -17.96 2.34
N ASP A 215 16.45 -18.56 2.60
CA ASP A 215 16.99 -18.79 3.93
C ASP A 215 17.79 -17.54 4.37
N VAL A 216 17.24 -16.80 5.34
CA VAL A 216 17.76 -15.48 5.72
C VAL A 216 18.39 -15.52 7.10
N THR A 217 19.63 -15.03 7.21
CA THR A 217 20.31 -14.81 8.49
C THR A 217 20.65 -13.33 8.67
N VAL A 218 20.21 -12.75 9.78
CA VAL A 218 20.50 -11.35 10.17
C VAL A 218 21.62 -11.34 11.21
N PHE A 219 22.70 -10.61 10.93
CA PHE A 219 23.84 -10.34 11.83
C PHE A 219 23.68 -8.95 12.42
N GLU A 220 23.69 -8.84 13.74
CA GLU A 220 23.50 -7.58 14.47
C GLU A 220 24.63 -7.38 15.50
N ALA A 221 25.25 -6.20 15.46
CA ALA A 221 26.32 -5.84 16.38
C ALA A 221 25.85 -5.58 17.81
N ALA A 222 24.59 -5.17 17.98
CA ALA A 222 23.99 -4.89 19.28
C ALA A 222 23.35 -6.15 19.91
N PRO A 223 23.11 -6.14 21.24
CA PRO A 223 22.47 -7.26 21.94
C PRO A 223 20.97 -7.39 21.65
N LYS A 224 20.33 -6.41 21.03
CA LYS A 224 18.89 -6.44 20.67
C LYS A 224 18.70 -5.92 19.26
N LEU A 225 17.70 -6.47 18.58
CA LEU A 225 17.29 -6.04 17.24
C LEU A 225 16.57 -4.69 17.25
N GLY A 226 16.55 -4.01 16.09
CA GLY A 226 15.75 -2.81 15.85
C GLY A 226 16.55 -1.58 15.40
N GLY A 227 17.88 -1.59 15.56
CA GLY A 227 18.74 -0.46 15.18
C GLY A 227 18.25 0.86 15.77
N MET A 228 18.21 1.94 14.97
CA MET A 228 17.78 3.27 15.43
C MET A 228 16.31 3.36 15.90
N LEU A 229 15.43 2.40 15.54
CA LEU A 229 14.09 2.33 16.14
C LEU A 229 14.13 2.01 17.63
N ARG A 230 15.13 1.24 18.06
CA ARG A 230 15.35 0.86 19.48
C ARG A 230 16.28 1.81 20.20
N TYR A 231 17.39 2.15 19.58
CA TYR A 231 18.49 2.83 20.24
C TYR A 231 18.48 4.36 20.08
N GLY A 232 17.83 4.88 19.01
CA GLY A 232 17.81 6.29 18.69
C GLY A 232 16.46 6.97 18.92
N ILE A 233 15.34 6.30 18.60
CA ILE A 233 14.02 6.89 18.77
C ILE A 233 13.56 6.69 20.22
N PRO A 234 13.18 7.77 20.95
CA PRO A 234 12.79 7.66 22.36
C PRO A 234 11.55 6.78 22.58
N ARG A 235 11.52 6.07 23.72
CA ARG A 235 10.42 5.18 24.13
C ARG A 235 9.07 5.88 24.25
N TYR A 236 9.06 7.18 24.58
CA TYR A 236 7.82 7.97 24.58
C TYR A 236 7.21 8.19 23.19
N LYS A 237 7.92 7.82 22.10
CA LYS A 237 7.41 7.75 20.72
C LYS A 237 7.13 6.32 20.26
N ILE A 238 8.07 5.40 20.53
CA ILE A 238 7.93 3.97 20.20
C ILE A 238 8.23 3.15 21.46
N PRO A 239 7.19 2.69 22.18
CA PRO A 239 7.39 1.78 23.31
C PRO A 239 8.04 0.46 22.89
N ASP A 240 8.92 -0.09 23.74
CA ASP A 240 9.61 -1.36 23.47
C ASP A 240 8.65 -2.50 23.12
N LYS A 241 7.54 -2.63 23.87
CA LYS A 241 6.51 -3.66 23.61
C LYS A 241 5.94 -3.63 22.19
N VAL A 242 5.84 -2.43 21.60
CA VAL A 242 5.33 -2.24 20.23
C VAL A 242 6.37 -2.69 19.21
N LEU A 243 7.61 -2.28 19.42
CA LEU A 243 8.73 -2.64 18.56
C LEU A 243 9.02 -4.15 18.63
N ASP A 244 8.98 -4.74 19.82
CA ASP A 244 9.19 -6.18 20.02
C ASP A 244 8.08 -7.01 19.34
N TYR A 245 6.81 -6.59 19.45
CA TYR A 245 5.72 -7.25 18.75
C TYR A 245 5.91 -7.24 17.23
N GLU A 246 6.32 -6.09 16.67
CA GLU A 246 6.56 -5.90 15.23
C GLU A 246 7.74 -6.76 14.76
N ILE A 247 8.88 -6.72 15.48
CA ILE A 247 10.06 -7.53 15.16
C ILE A 247 9.72 -9.03 15.25
N ASN A 248 9.07 -9.46 16.31
CA ASN A 248 8.69 -10.87 16.49
C ASN A 248 7.72 -11.34 15.38
N THR A 249 6.85 -10.48 14.88
CA THR A 249 5.98 -10.78 13.73
C THR A 249 6.80 -11.07 12.47
N ILE A 250 7.89 -10.34 12.26
CA ILE A 250 8.83 -10.57 11.15
C ILE A 250 9.63 -11.86 11.36
N LEU A 251 10.17 -12.07 12.57
CA LEU A 251 11.00 -13.24 12.87
C LEU A 251 10.26 -14.58 12.76
N ARG A 252 8.95 -14.58 13.05
CA ARG A 252 8.10 -15.79 12.88
C ARG A 252 8.07 -16.34 11.46
N MET A 253 8.59 -15.62 10.47
CA MET A 253 8.78 -16.12 9.11
C MET A 253 9.97 -17.09 8.96
N GLY A 254 10.63 -17.48 10.05
CA GLY A 254 11.77 -18.41 10.04
C GLY A 254 13.10 -17.73 9.73
N ILE A 255 13.25 -16.46 10.10
CA ILE A 255 14.48 -15.69 9.94
C ILE A 255 15.46 -16.03 11.09
N SER A 256 16.68 -16.44 10.76
CA SER A 256 17.76 -16.69 11.72
C SER A 256 18.41 -15.38 12.16
N VAL A 257 18.84 -15.32 13.43
CA VAL A 257 19.45 -14.11 14.00
C VAL A 257 20.76 -14.45 14.70
N ARG A 258 21.78 -13.61 14.51
CA ARG A 258 23.07 -13.62 15.20
C ARG A 258 23.30 -12.27 15.85
N LEU A 259 23.08 -12.18 17.17
CA LEU A 259 23.28 -10.97 17.97
C LEU A 259 24.75 -10.85 18.44
N SER A 260 25.14 -9.63 18.79
CA SER A 260 26.51 -9.32 19.26
C SER A 260 27.58 -9.77 18.27
N GLN A 261 27.28 -9.69 16.98
CA GLN A 261 28.18 -10.02 15.88
C GLN A 261 28.44 -8.76 15.04
N ARG A 262 29.60 -8.18 15.20
CA ARG A 262 30.02 -6.94 14.53
C ARG A 262 30.84 -7.22 13.28
N TRP A 263 30.36 -6.77 12.14
CA TRP A 263 31.10 -6.78 10.88
C TRP A 263 32.41 -6.00 11.01
N GLY A 264 33.50 -6.57 10.45
CA GLY A 264 34.87 -6.04 10.55
C GLY A 264 35.58 -6.34 11.87
N LYS A 265 34.91 -7.01 12.83
CA LYS A 265 35.51 -7.47 14.08
C LYS A 265 35.31 -8.98 14.28
N ASP A 266 34.08 -9.45 14.19
CA ASP A 266 33.69 -10.84 14.49
C ASP A 266 33.57 -11.67 13.21
N PHE A 267 33.41 -11.05 12.05
CA PHE A 267 33.35 -11.66 10.73
C PHE A 267 33.65 -10.66 9.61
N THR A 268 34.03 -11.18 8.42
CA THR A 268 34.24 -10.44 7.18
C THR A 268 33.23 -10.81 6.10
N LEU A 269 33.16 -10.02 5.01
CA LEU A 269 32.31 -10.34 3.84
C LEU A 269 32.75 -11.63 3.16
N GLN A 270 34.04 -11.89 3.10
CA GLN A 270 34.59 -13.11 2.49
C GLN A 270 34.16 -14.34 3.31
N GLU A 271 34.29 -14.29 4.63
CA GLU A 271 33.81 -15.40 5.50
C GLU A 271 32.35 -15.70 5.35
N LEU A 272 31.47 -14.70 5.10
CA LEU A 272 30.06 -14.95 4.82
C LEU A 272 29.88 -15.68 3.48
N LYS A 273 30.65 -15.32 2.45
CA LYS A 273 30.63 -16.06 1.17
C LYS A 273 31.09 -17.50 1.36
N ASP A 274 32.16 -17.71 2.14
CA ASP A 274 32.73 -19.03 2.42
C ASP A 274 31.75 -19.92 3.23
N ARG A 275 30.89 -19.31 4.05
CA ARG A 275 29.78 -19.98 4.76
C ARG A 275 28.58 -20.29 3.83
N GLY A 276 28.70 -19.99 2.53
CA GLY A 276 27.71 -20.33 1.50
C GLY A 276 26.56 -19.33 1.37
N PHE A 277 26.71 -18.08 1.84
CA PHE A 277 25.75 -17.03 1.53
C PHE A 277 25.92 -16.54 0.09
N GLU A 278 24.91 -16.71 -0.73
CA GLU A 278 24.95 -16.37 -2.16
C GLU A 278 24.69 -14.87 -2.42
N ALA A 279 24.10 -14.19 -1.46
CA ALA A 279 23.97 -12.74 -1.48
C ALA A 279 24.14 -12.16 -0.06
N ILE A 280 24.73 -10.96 0.01
CA ILE A 280 24.95 -10.22 1.25
C ILE A 280 24.30 -8.85 1.10
N LEU A 281 23.44 -8.45 2.04
CA LEU A 281 22.79 -7.14 2.09
C LEU A 281 23.29 -6.33 3.28
N ILE A 282 24.04 -5.26 3.00
CA ILE A 282 24.61 -4.37 4.01
C ILE A 282 23.61 -3.27 4.36
N THR A 283 23.23 -3.18 5.65
CA THR A 283 22.21 -2.25 6.18
C THR A 283 22.60 -1.68 7.54
N VAL A 284 23.88 -1.40 7.73
CA VAL A 284 24.47 -0.92 9.00
C VAL A 284 23.99 0.45 9.45
N GLY A 285 23.28 1.19 8.60
CA GLY A 285 22.71 2.50 8.92
C GLY A 285 23.73 3.64 8.92
N ALA A 286 23.37 4.74 9.61
CA ALA A 286 24.18 5.94 9.81
C ALA A 286 24.06 6.35 11.30
N GLY A 287 24.76 5.63 12.16
CA GLY A 287 24.62 5.76 13.61
C GLY A 287 25.78 6.46 14.31
N VAL A 288 26.66 7.14 13.56
CA VAL A 288 27.78 7.90 14.12
C VAL A 288 27.45 9.38 14.06
N ASP A 289 27.56 10.06 15.19
CA ASP A 289 27.40 11.51 15.25
C ASP A 289 28.57 12.20 14.53
N GLU A 290 28.26 13.23 13.75
CA GLU A 290 29.26 14.15 13.24
C GLU A 290 29.90 14.90 14.41
N PRO A 291 31.24 15.09 14.43
CA PRO A 291 31.92 15.78 15.50
C PRO A 291 31.52 17.26 15.54
N LEU A 292 31.47 17.83 16.74
CA LEU A 292 31.36 19.25 16.93
C LEU A 292 32.78 19.86 16.83
N ASP A 293 33.01 20.66 15.78
CA ASP A 293 34.34 21.24 15.51
C ASP A 293 34.51 22.63 16.13
N ILE A 294 34.62 22.64 17.44
CA ILE A 294 34.92 23.86 18.25
C ILE A 294 35.79 23.49 19.45
N PRO A 295 36.58 24.44 19.99
CA PRO A 295 37.32 24.27 21.25
C PRO A 295 36.40 23.83 22.38
N GLY A 296 36.83 22.82 23.17
CA GLY A 296 36.06 22.25 24.26
C GLY A 296 35.03 21.19 23.89
N ALA A 297 34.88 20.82 22.61
CA ALA A 297 33.94 19.78 22.18
C ALA A 297 34.26 18.37 22.72
N THR A 298 35.47 18.15 23.22
CA THR A 298 35.94 16.87 23.77
C THR A 298 35.77 16.74 25.28
N LEU A 299 35.22 17.75 25.95
CA LEU A 299 34.94 17.70 27.37
C LEU A 299 33.93 16.58 27.71
N PRO A 300 34.07 15.88 28.83
CA PRO A 300 33.21 14.76 29.22
C PRO A 300 31.71 15.08 29.25
N GLN A 301 31.37 16.33 29.56
CA GLN A 301 29.99 16.86 29.65
C GLN A 301 29.41 17.22 28.28
N VAL A 302 30.21 17.15 27.19
CA VAL A 302 29.76 17.32 25.81
C VAL A 302 29.43 15.93 25.24
N ILE A 303 28.16 15.62 25.17
CA ILE A 303 27.66 14.28 24.85
C ILE A 303 27.06 14.25 23.43
N PRO A 304 27.48 13.31 22.56
CA PRO A 304 26.79 13.08 21.28
C PRO A 304 25.31 12.70 21.49
N ALA A 305 24.43 13.24 20.64
CA ALA A 305 22.98 13.05 20.82
C ALA A 305 22.56 11.56 20.67
N THR A 306 23.20 10.78 19.79
CA THR A 306 22.87 9.35 19.64
C THR A 306 23.30 8.55 20.85
N LYS A 307 24.41 8.94 21.53
CA LYS A 307 24.83 8.33 22.79
C LYS A 307 23.82 8.59 23.89
N LEU A 308 23.42 9.86 24.08
CA LEU A 308 22.40 10.23 25.06
C LEU A 308 21.12 9.41 24.87
N LEU A 309 20.59 9.36 23.63
CA LEU A 309 19.35 8.66 23.34
C LEU A 309 19.48 7.14 23.54
N ARG A 310 20.63 6.57 23.20
CA ARG A 310 20.92 5.16 23.46
C ARG A 310 20.94 4.86 24.95
N ASP A 311 21.71 5.61 25.73
CA ASP A 311 21.84 5.40 27.17
C ASP A 311 20.46 5.46 27.86
N LEU A 312 19.64 6.46 27.51
CA LEU A 312 18.27 6.60 28.04
C LEU A 312 17.35 5.46 27.61
N ASN A 313 17.44 5.02 26.34
CA ASN A 313 16.63 3.90 25.83
C ASN A 313 17.08 2.54 26.41
N GLU A 314 18.34 2.40 26.82
CA GLU A 314 18.85 1.21 27.53
C GLU A 314 18.54 1.22 29.01
N GLY A 315 18.04 2.35 29.53
CA GLY A 315 17.72 2.52 30.95
C GLY A 315 18.93 2.89 31.80
N HIS A 316 19.95 3.49 31.19
CA HIS A 316 21.16 3.95 31.84
C HIS A 316 21.22 5.50 31.86
N PRO A 317 20.37 6.19 32.61
CA PRO A 317 20.42 7.64 32.69
C PRO A 317 21.72 8.11 33.35
N GLY A 318 22.41 9.04 32.66
CA GLY A 318 23.54 9.77 33.27
C GLY A 318 23.08 10.89 34.21
N ASN A 319 24.02 11.55 34.85
CA ASN A 319 23.77 12.82 35.50
C ASN A 319 23.98 13.96 34.51
N TYR A 320 22.90 14.62 34.11
CA TYR A 320 22.92 15.71 33.13
C TYR A 320 22.86 17.10 33.76
N GLY A 321 22.82 17.20 35.08
CA GLY A 321 22.65 18.45 35.84
C GLY A 321 21.24 19.03 35.67
N LYS A 322 21.11 20.33 35.95
CA LYS A 322 19.83 21.07 35.89
C LYS A 322 19.63 21.84 34.59
N ARG A 323 20.72 22.22 33.93
CA ARG A 323 20.73 23.07 32.72
C ARG A 323 21.46 22.37 31.57
N ALA A 324 20.80 22.26 30.42
CA ALA A 324 21.42 21.66 29.25
C ALA A 324 21.25 22.51 28.00
N ALA A 325 22.30 22.54 27.17
CA ALA A 325 22.25 23.09 25.82
C ALA A 325 22.24 21.95 24.76
N VAL A 326 21.42 22.07 23.72
CA VAL A 326 21.36 21.11 22.62
C VAL A 326 21.71 21.85 21.32
N PHE A 327 22.82 21.50 20.68
CA PHE A 327 23.25 22.11 19.43
C PHE A 327 22.66 21.36 18.24
N GLY A 328 21.80 21.99 17.45
CA GLY A 328 21.23 21.44 16.25
C GLY A 328 19.76 21.78 16.02
N GLY A 329 19.31 21.62 14.77
CA GLY A 329 17.93 21.94 14.37
C GLY A 329 17.23 20.77 13.67
N ASN A 330 17.67 19.54 13.88
CA ASN A 330 17.11 18.33 13.29
C ASN A 330 16.15 17.59 14.27
N ASN A 331 15.54 16.49 13.83
CA ASN A 331 14.63 15.72 14.69
C ASN A 331 15.34 15.11 15.91
N VAL A 332 16.62 14.74 15.76
CA VAL A 332 17.43 14.16 16.86
C VAL A 332 17.64 15.18 17.98
N ALA A 333 17.90 16.45 17.60
CA ALA A 333 18.00 17.54 18.58
C ALA A 333 16.70 17.72 19.36
N MET A 334 15.54 17.70 18.69
CA MET A 334 14.22 17.78 19.37
C MET A 334 13.97 16.58 20.28
N GLU A 335 14.37 15.39 19.85
CA GLU A 335 14.24 14.15 20.62
C GLU A 335 15.17 14.15 21.85
N ALA A 336 16.41 14.59 21.68
CA ALA A 336 17.36 14.75 22.78
C ALA A 336 16.88 15.77 23.81
N ALA A 337 16.46 16.96 23.38
CA ALA A 337 15.96 18.00 24.25
C ALA A 337 14.76 17.54 25.11
N ARG A 338 13.79 16.90 24.47
CA ARG A 338 12.59 16.36 25.12
C ARG A 338 12.92 15.18 26.05
N SER A 339 13.95 14.40 25.74
CA SER A 339 14.44 13.30 26.58
C SER A 339 15.15 13.81 27.83
N LEU A 340 15.91 14.90 27.72
CA LEU A 340 16.54 15.56 28.87
C LEU A 340 15.53 16.06 29.91
N LEU A 341 14.43 16.71 29.49
CA LEU A 341 13.34 17.09 30.39
C LEU A 341 12.79 15.88 31.14
N ARG A 342 12.61 14.74 30.47
CA ARG A 342 12.16 13.47 31.08
C ARG A 342 13.21 12.84 32.00
N ALA A 343 14.47 13.14 31.77
CA ALA A 343 15.58 12.72 32.61
C ALA A 343 15.80 13.65 33.85
N GLY A 344 14.90 14.66 34.03
CA GLY A 344 14.92 15.54 35.20
C GLY A 344 15.73 16.83 35.06
N VAL A 345 16.19 17.14 33.82
CA VAL A 345 16.83 18.46 33.57
C VAL A 345 15.74 19.53 33.57
N GLU A 346 15.97 20.57 34.39
CA GLU A 346 14.97 21.63 34.66
C GLU A 346 14.90 22.64 33.48
N GLN A 347 16.04 22.94 32.86
CA GLN A 347 16.14 23.94 31.80
C GLN A 347 16.91 23.37 30.59
N VAL A 348 16.24 23.26 29.47
CA VAL A 348 16.82 22.75 28.21
C VAL A 348 16.68 23.81 27.13
N THR A 349 17.80 24.22 26.53
CA THR A 349 17.85 25.24 25.48
C THR A 349 18.40 24.63 24.19
N VAL A 350 17.61 24.64 23.12
CA VAL A 350 18.07 24.29 21.78
C VAL A 350 18.69 25.51 21.11
N ILE A 351 19.92 25.38 20.63
CA ILE A 351 20.70 26.43 19.99
C ILE A 351 20.83 26.12 18.50
N TYR A 352 20.40 27.07 17.65
CA TYR A 352 20.40 26.90 16.20
C TYR A 352 20.82 28.17 15.46
N PRO A 353 21.75 28.08 14.49
CA PRO A 353 22.35 29.25 13.85
C PRO A 353 21.48 29.94 12.80
N ARG A 354 20.28 29.42 12.53
CA ARG A 354 19.32 29.98 11.57
C ARG A 354 17.95 30.20 12.22
N ALA A 355 16.95 30.65 11.44
CA ALA A 355 15.59 30.82 11.92
C ALA A 355 14.87 29.46 12.07
N GLN A 356 13.79 29.43 12.84
CA GLN A 356 13.01 28.22 13.13
C GLN A 356 12.44 27.56 11.84
N MET A 357 12.05 28.36 10.87
CA MET A 357 11.51 27.85 9.60
C MET A 357 12.54 27.05 8.78
N GLU A 358 13.83 27.27 9.02
CA GLU A 358 14.96 26.62 8.33
C GLU A 358 15.45 25.37 9.07
N MET A 359 14.86 25.06 10.22
CA MET A 359 15.14 23.82 10.94
C MET A 359 14.73 22.61 10.10
N ALA A 360 15.61 21.63 10.01
CA ALA A 360 15.33 20.36 9.35
C ALA A 360 14.34 19.48 10.15
N ALA A 361 14.12 19.80 11.42
CA ALA A 361 13.15 19.12 12.27
C ALA A 361 11.72 19.33 11.75
N ASN A 362 10.90 18.29 11.89
CA ASN A 362 9.49 18.38 11.55
C ASN A 362 8.82 19.42 12.46
N GLN A 363 8.05 20.37 11.90
CA GLN A 363 7.36 21.42 12.63
C GLN A 363 6.50 20.91 13.80
N ARG A 364 5.94 19.70 13.70
CA ARG A 364 5.21 19.06 14.80
C ARG A 364 6.11 18.67 15.97
N ASN A 365 7.35 18.25 15.69
CA ASN A 365 8.31 17.92 16.74
C ASN A 365 8.78 19.19 17.47
N ILE A 366 8.98 20.28 16.73
CA ILE A 366 9.34 21.59 17.29
C ILE A 366 8.22 22.06 18.22
N ARG A 367 6.96 22.12 17.76
CA ARG A 367 5.81 22.52 18.58
C ARG A 367 5.61 21.64 19.82
N GLN A 368 5.94 20.34 19.72
CA GLN A 368 5.87 19.45 20.89
C GLN A 368 6.99 19.74 21.89
N ALA A 369 8.19 20.07 21.41
CA ALA A 369 9.31 20.46 22.27
C ALA A 369 9.00 21.79 23.00
N GLU A 370 8.50 22.80 22.27
CA GLU A 370 8.05 24.08 22.84
C GLU A 370 6.95 23.89 23.89
N GLY A 371 5.94 23.08 23.56
CA GLY A 371 4.84 22.78 24.46
C GLY A 371 5.24 21.99 25.71
N GLU A 372 6.36 21.26 25.68
CA GLU A 372 6.94 20.57 26.83
C GLU A 372 7.91 21.46 27.64
N GLY A 373 8.20 22.69 27.18
CA GLY A 373 9.04 23.67 27.95
C GLY A 373 10.47 23.78 27.42
N VAL A 374 10.81 23.19 26.26
CA VAL A 374 12.13 23.39 25.64
C VAL A 374 12.23 24.84 25.16
N GLN A 375 13.29 25.52 25.52
CA GLN A 375 13.62 26.87 25.06
C GLN A 375 14.40 26.84 23.74
N PHE A 376 14.28 27.90 22.95
CA PHE A 376 14.99 28.03 21.68
C PHE A 376 15.79 29.32 21.62
N LEU A 377 17.09 29.21 21.42
CA LEU A 377 18.00 30.29 21.11
C LEU A 377 18.39 30.21 19.65
N LEU A 378 17.63 30.92 18.81
CA LEU A 378 17.80 30.96 17.37
C LEU A 378 18.77 32.05 16.97
N MET A 379 19.29 31.97 15.72
CA MET A 379 20.26 32.93 15.20
C MET A 379 21.51 33.06 16.10
N ALA A 380 21.97 31.93 16.64
CA ALA A 380 23.17 31.84 17.47
C ALA A 380 23.91 30.52 17.16
N GLN A 381 25.23 30.59 17.08
CA GLN A 381 26.10 29.43 16.89
C GLN A 381 27.15 29.35 18.00
N PRO A 382 27.54 28.13 18.44
CA PRO A 382 28.61 27.97 19.42
C PRO A 382 29.97 28.32 18.80
N VAL A 383 30.85 28.90 19.63
CA VAL A 383 32.21 29.29 19.27
C VAL A 383 33.23 28.44 20.04
N GLN A 384 33.02 28.31 21.36
CA GLN A 384 33.84 27.50 22.26
C GLN A 384 33.07 27.08 23.49
N ILE A 385 33.55 26.05 24.18
CA ILE A 385 33.05 25.55 25.44
C ILE A 385 34.20 25.53 26.44
N GLY A 386 34.06 26.26 27.56
CA GLY A 386 35.00 26.26 28.64
C GLY A 386 34.48 25.51 29.88
N GLU A 387 35.34 24.90 30.64
CA GLU A 387 34.98 24.29 31.93
C GLU A 387 35.09 25.32 33.04
N THR A 388 34.14 25.31 33.95
CA THR A 388 34.10 26.19 35.13
C THR A 388 33.86 25.37 36.41
N ALA A 389 34.05 25.95 37.57
CA ALA A 389 33.76 25.26 38.84
C ALA A 389 32.29 24.79 38.98
N ASP A 390 31.35 25.48 38.32
CA ASP A 390 29.90 25.27 38.41
C ASP A 390 29.28 24.71 37.11
N GLY A 391 30.05 24.06 36.25
CA GLY A 391 29.60 23.48 34.97
C GLY A 391 30.35 23.97 33.76
N LEU A 392 29.68 24.19 32.65
CA LEU A 392 30.25 24.64 31.37
C LEU A 392 29.84 26.10 31.07
N ASP A 393 30.81 26.89 30.57
CA ASP A 393 30.57 28.22 29.99
C ASP A 393 30.61 28.11 28.46
N VAL A 394 29.45 28.22 27.83
CA VAL A 394 29.30 28.14 26.41
C VAL A 394 29.30 29.52 25.79
N GLU A 395 30.35 29.82 25.04
CA GLU A 395 30.41 31.07 24.26
C GLU A 395 29.74 30.89 22.91
N LEU A 396 28.76 31.76 22.63
CA LEU A 396 27.98 31.80 21.41
C LEU A 396 28.16 33.15 20.70
N ILE A 397 28.02 33.17 19.40
CA ILE A 397 27.95 34.38 18.59
C ILE A 397 26.61 34.47 17.87
N ARG A 398 26.03 35.68 17.82
CA ARG A 398 24.82 35.91 17.01
C ARG A 398 25.10 35.73 15.53
N THR A 399 24.12 35.26 14.79
CA THR A 399 24.19 35.08 13.34
C THR A 399 23.10 35.87 12.64
N LYS A 400 23.34 36.18 11.36
CA LYS A 400 22.33 36.65 10.42
C LYS A 400 22.32 35.71 9.21
N LEU A 401 21.22 35.65 8.47
CA LEU A 401 21.14 34.89 7.23
C LEU A 401 21.92 35.64 6.14
N GLY A 402 22.83 34.93 5.47
CA GLY A 402 23.53 35.41 4.29
C GLY A 402 22.64 35.44 3.03
N GLU A 403 23.24 35.78 1.91
CA GLU A 403 22.57 35.70 0.61
C GLU A 403 22.27 34.22 0.26
N PRO A 404 21.16 33.95 -0.44
CA PRO A 404 20.83 32.59 -0.87
C PRO A 404 21.87 32.06 -1.88
N ASP A 405 22.28 30.82 -1.72
CA ASP A 405 23.07 30.10 -2.73
C ASP A 405 22.23 29.71 -3.96
N ASP A 406 22.85 29.07 -4.97
CA ASP A 406 22.19 28.60 -6.20
C ASP A 406 20.99 27.67 -5.96
N LYS A 407 20.86 27.12 -4.76
CA LYS A 407 19.73 26.26 -4.31
C LYS A 407 18.74 27.03 -3.44
N GLY A 408 18.92 28.32 -3.25
CA GLY A 408 18.09 29.16 -2.39
C GLY A 408 18.37 28.97 -0.89
N ILE A 409 19.46 28.32 -0.51
CA ILE A 409 19.82 28.09 0.89
C ILE A 409 20.63 29.29 1.40
N ARG A 410 20.19 29.87 2.53
CA ARG A 410 20.89 30.94 3.22
C ARG A 410 21.75 30.39 4.34
N LEU A 411 23.07 30.55 4.21
CA LEU A 411 24.02 30.13 5.27
C LEU A 411 24.04 31.17 6.40
N PRO A 412 24.27 30.74 7.64
CA PRO A 412 24.41 31.66 8.77
C PRO A 412 25.76 32.39 8.68
N VAL A 413 25.74 33.71 8.91
CA VAL A 413 26.92 34.57 8.95
C VAL A 413 27.03 35.14 10.34
N ALA A 414 28.18 34.96 11.01
CA ALA A 414 28.44 35.49 12.34
C ALA A 414 28.42 37.04 12.34
N ILE A 415 27.87 37.62 13.39
CA ILE A 415 27.88 39.07 13.63
C ILE A 415 29.03 39.38 14.59
N PRO A 416 30.12 40.04 14.16
CA PRO A 416 31.26 40.33 15.00
C PRO A 416 30.86 41.14 16.24
N GLY A 417 31.46 40.81 17.38
CA GLY A 417 31.21 41.52 18.64
C GLY A 417 29.87 41.21 19.35
N SER A 418 29.09 40.25 18.84
CA SER A 418 27.79 39.88 19.40
C SER A 418 27.82 38.63 20.29
N THR A 419 28.88 38.47 21.07
CA THR A 419 29.10 37.33 21.96
C THR A 419 28.02 37.22 23.04
N ILE A 420 27.54 35.98 23.23
CA ILE A 420 26.61 35.60 24.31
C ILE A 420 27.26 34.49 25.13
N ARG A 421 27.15 34.52 26.42
CA ARG A 421 27.60 33.43 27.32
C ARG A 421 26.42 32.72 27.92
N LEU A 422 26.43 31.41 27.89
CA LEU A 422 25.39 30.54 28.42
C LEU A 422 26.03 29.53 29.39
N ARG A 423 25.62 29.53 30.65
CA ARG A 423 26.08 28.55 31.65
C ARG A 423 25.14 27.34 31.65
N VAL A 424 25.72 26.16 31.48
CA VAL A 424 25.00 24.88 31.45
C VAL A 424 25.81 23.81 32.16
N ASP A 425 25.16 22.74 32.56
CA ASP A 425 25.83 21.59 33.19
C ASP A 425 26.20 20.52 32.13
N THR A 426 25.45 20.46 31.02
CA THR A 426 25.68 19.50 29.94
C THR A 426 25.41 20.13 28.56
N VAL A 427 26.21 19.74 27.58
CA VAL A 427 25.99 20.06 26.16
C VAL A 427 25.70 18.81 25.38
N ILE A 428 24.67 18.83 24.53
CA ILE A 428 24.35 17.74 23.59
C ILE A 428 24.63 18.18 22.17
N ALA A 429 25.54 17.47 21.50
CA ALA A 429 25.88 17.68 20.09
C ALA A 429 24.90 16.88 19.19
N ALA A 430 24.01 17.57 18.48
CA ALA A 430 23.03 17.00 17.54
C ALA A 430 23.18 17.60 16.13
N VAL A 431 24.43 17.81 15.70
CA VAL A 431 24.79 18.58 14.49
C VAL A 431 24.68 17.75 13.20
N GLY A 432 24.73 16.44 13.27
CA GLY A 432 24.60 15.55 12.13
C GLY A 432 24.86 14.09 12.47
N GLN A 433 24.62 13.21 11.52
CA GLN A 433 24.92 11.78 11.60
C GLN A 433 25.54 11.31 10.28
N ALA A 434 26.52 10.40 10.35
CA ALA A 434 27.18 9.82 9.21
C ALA A 434 27.15 8.29 9.23
N ALA A 435 27.32 7.66 8.08
CA ALA A 435 27.58 6.23 8.01
C ALA A 435 29.03 5.95 8.44
N CYS A 436 29.24 4.80 9.07
CA CYS A 436 30.56 4.37 9.59
C CYS A 436 31.32 3.49 8.60
N ALA A 437 31.18 3.68 7.30
CA ALA A 437 31.71 2.73 6.33
C ALA A 437 33.27 2.62 6.37
N ASP A 438 33.95 3.68 6.78
CA ASP A 438 35.40 3.71 6.97
C ASP A 438 35.94 2.84 8.14
N LYS A 439 35.04 2.41 9.04
CA LYS A 439 35.36 1.63 10.24
C LYS A 439 35.22 0.12 10.07
N PHE A 440 34.82 -0.33 8.89
CA PHE A 440 34.64 -1.76 8.59
C PHE A 440 35.90 -2.40 7.95
N ALA A 441 37.10 -1.94 8.36
CA ALA A 441 38.36 -2.54 7.91
C ALA A 441 38.51 -3.94 8.51
N GLY A 442 38.76 -4.95 7.71
CA GLY A 442 39.00 -6.32 8.21
C GLY A 442 39.24 -7.37 7.12
N GLY A 443 39.05 -7.03 5.84
CA GLY A 443 39.28 -7.96 4.73
C GLY A 443 39.47 -7.26 3.40
N GLU A 444 39.83 -8.01 2.36
CA GLU A 444 40.10 -7.48 1.02
C GLU A 444 38.82 -6.87 0.39
N LEU A 445 37.67 -7.52 0.57
CA LEU A 445 36.39 -7.03 0.05
C LEU A 445 35.95 -5.73 0.73
N GLU A 446 36.19 -5.59 2.03
CA GLU A 446 35.94 -4.37 2.78
C GLU A 446 36.85 -3.22 2.32
N ALA A 447 38.15 -3.49 2.13
CA ALA A 447 39.12 -2.49 1.71
C ALA A 447 38.88 -1.92 0.31
N THR A 448 38.23 -2.71 -0.56
CA THR A 448 37.91 -2.35 -1.95
C THR A 448 36.46 -1.91 -2.15
N LEU A 449 35.64 -1.83 -1.09
CA LEU A 449 34.28 -1.35 -1.17
C LEU A 449 34.24 0.15 -1.45
N GLU A 450 33.61 0.55 -2.56
CA GLU A 450 33.55 1.96 -2.95
C GLU A 450 32.64 2.77 -1.99
N LEU A 451 33.17 3.92 -1.54
CA LEU A 451 32.47 4.89 -0.71
C LEU A 451 32.20 6.19 -1.47
N THR A 452 31.20 6.93 -1.06
CA THR A 452 30.96 8.31 -1.48
C THR A 452 31.84 9.28 -0.71
N SER A 453 31.92 10.55 -1.13
CA SER A 453 32.63 11.62 -0.40
C SER A 453 32.12 11.87 1.02
N LYS A 454 30.95 11.32 1.39
CA LYS A 454 30.34 11.37 2.72
C LYS A 454 30.46 10.04 3.48
N ASN A 455 31.37 9.18 3.09
CA ASN A 455 31.59 7.86 3.69
C ASN A 455 30.35 6.94 3.69
N ASN A 456 29.41 7.16 2.78
CA ASN A 456 28.30 6.22 2.56
C ASN A 456 28.73 5.15 1.56
N ILE A 457 28.25 3.92 1.71
CA ILE A 457 28.51 2.84 0.77
C ILE A 457 27.90 3.20 -0.59
N LYS A 458 28.73 3.20 -1.64
CA LYS A 458 28.28 3.46 -3.00
C LYS A 458 27.58 2.23 -3.55
N ALA A 459 26.32 2.38 -3.92
CA ALA A 459 25.50 1.33 -4.52
C ALA A 459 24.70 1.87 -5.70
N ASN A 460 24.44 1.02 -6.67
CA ASN A 460 23.61 1.38 -7.81
C ASN A 460 22.17 1.75 -7.35
N PRO A 461 21.66 2.93 -7.68
CA PRO A 461 20.37 3.39 -7.16
C PRO A 461 19.15 2.58 -7.66
N ARG A 462 19.31 1.79 -8.74
CA ARG A 462 18.25 0.92 -9.27
C ARG A 462 18.32 -0.50 -8.74
N THR A 463 19.54 -1.08 -8.69
CA THR A 463 19.74 -2.49 -8.30
C THR A 463 20.16 -2.68 -6.84
N SER A 464 20.63 -1.63 -6.18
CA SER A 464 21.26 -1.66 -4.85
C SER A 464 22.58 -2.47 -4.79
N LEU A 465 23.11 -2.92 -5.93
CA LEU A 465 24.38 -3.64 -6.04
C LEU A 465 25.54 -2.69 -5.78
N THR A 466 26.53 -3.12 -5.01
CA THR A 466 27.80 -2.41 -4.81
C THR A 466 28.75 -2.67 -6.00
N ASN A 467 30.00 -2.25 -5.90
CA ASN A 467 31.02 -2.64 -6.86
C ASN A 467 31.42 -4.13 -6.80
N HIS A 468 30.96 -4.87 -5.79
CA HIS A 468 31.18 -6.31 -5.67
C HIS A 468 29.95 -7.12 -6.03
N GLN A 469 30.10 -8.12 -6.89
CA GLN A 469 29.03 -9.03 -7.28
C GLN A 469 28.50 -9.83 -6.08
N GLY A 470 27.15 -9.88 -5.94
CA GLY A 470 26.46 -10.54 -4.84
C GLY A 470 26.45 -9.76 -3.52
N ILE A 471 27.06 -8.56 -3.48
CA ILE A 471 27.05 -7.67 -2.31
C ILE A 471 26.20 -6.44 -2.62
N TYR A 472 25.17 -6.23 -1.81
CA TYR A 472 24.20 -5.15 -1.94
C TYR A 472 24.26 -4.24 -0.73
N ALA A 473 23.81 -3.00 -0.88
CA ALA A 473 23.68 -2.08 0.24
C ALA A 473 22.39 -1.27 0.13
N ALA A 474 21.77 -0.96 1.27
CA ALA A 474 20.52 -0.21 1.32
C ALA A 474 20.35 0.58 2.63
N GLY A 475 19.34 1.48 2.63
CA GLY A 475 19.02 2.33 3.77
C GLY A 475 20.02 3.44 3.98
N ASP A 476 20.13 3.90 5.24
CA ASP A 476 20.96 5.04 5.58
C ASP A 476 22.46 4.77 5.37
N ALA A 477 22.90 3.52 5.30
CA ALA A 477 24.24 3.14 4.90
C ALA A 477 24.64 3.64 3.50
N THR A 478 23.67 3.84 2.61
CA THR A 478 23.89 4.32 1.23
C THR A 478 23.47 5.77 1.00
N SER A 479 22.45 6.23 1.72
CA SER A 479 21.84 7.54 1.47
C SER A 479 22.14 8.60 2.53
N GLY A 480 22.85 8.23 3.60
CA GLY A 480 22.87 9.00 4.83
C GLY A 480 21.52 8.95 5.57
N PRO A 481 21.40 9.63 6.72
CA PRO A 481 20.21 9.58 7.57
C PRO A 481 18.96 10.05 6.85
N ARG A 482 17.91 9.20 6.86
CA ARG A 482 16.59 9.50 6.28
C ARG A 482 15.46 8.96 7.16
N SER A 483 14.23 9.10 6.69
CA SER A 483 13.07 8.56 7.41
C SER A 483 13.00 7.03 7.34
N VAL A 484 12.40 6.41 8.38
CA VAL A 484 12.17 4.96 8.45
C VAL A 484 11.51 4.40 7.19
N ILE A 485 10.48 5.08 6.65
CA ILE A 485 9.80 4.61 5.44
C ILE A 485 10.72 4.64 4.21
N GLN A 486 11.68 5.56 4.13
CA GLN A 486 12.65 5.59 3.03
C GLN A 486 13.67 4.46 3.17
N ALA A 487 14.11 4.12 4.38
CA ALA A 487 14.94 2.95 4.66
C ALA A 487 14.22 1.64 4.26
N VAL A 488 12.93 1.50 4.59
CA VAL A 488 12.05 0.40 4.15
C VAL A 488 12.03 0.28 2.63
N VAL A 489 11.85 1.39 1.91
CA VAL A 489 11.80 1.40 0.44
C VAL A 489 13.12 0.96 -0.18
N GLY A 490 14.24 1.45 0.33
CA GLY A 490 15.57 1.08 -0.14
C GLY A 490 15.84 -0.42 0.02
N ALA A 491 15.53 -0.96 1.19
CA ALA A 491 15.73 -2.37 1.50
C ALA A 491 14.77 -3.29 0.72
N ARG A 492 13.50 -2.89 0.54
CA ARG A 492 12.58 -3.66 -0.32
C ARG A 492 13.10 -3.76 -1.74
N ARG A 493 13.57 -2.64 -2.32
CA ARG A 493 14.16 -2.64 -3.66
C ARG A 493 15.37 -3.56 -3.74
N ALA A 494 16.26 -3.51 -2.74
CA ALA A 494 17.41 -4.41 -2.66
C ALA A 494 16.97 -5.88 -2.61
N ALA A 495 16.02 -6.23 -1.74
CA ALA A 495 15.48 -7.58 -1.62
C ALA A 495 14.82 -8.08 -2.91
N GLU A 496 14.06 -7.24 -3.62
CA GLU A 496 13.46 -7.57 -4.91
C GLU A 496 14.53 -7.85 -5.99
N ASN A 497 15.63 -7.08 -6.00
CA ASN A 497 16.73 -7.30 -6.94
C ASN A 497 17.57 -8.54 -6.57
N ILE A 498 17.84 -8.76 -5.28
CA ILE A 498 18.51 -9.99 -4.80
C ILE A 498 17.71 -11.21 -5.21
N HIS A 499 16.39 -11.22 -4.95
CA HIS A 499 15.51 -12.30 -5.36
C HIS A 499 15.57 -12.55 -6.86
N ALA A 500 15.40 -11.52 -7.68
CA ALA A 500 15.44 -11.62 -9.14
C ALA A 500 16.76 -12.22 -9.65
N GLN A 501 17.90 -11.83 -9.06
CA GLN A 501 19.20 -12.36 -9.41
C GLN A 501 19.36 -13.83 -8.99
N LEU A 502 18.94 -14.19 -7.77
CA LEU A 502 19.11 -15.56 -7.25
C LEU A 502 18.25 -16.60 -7.95
N ILE A 503 17.09 -16.21 -8.50
CA ILE A 503 16.18 -17.11 -9.25
C ILE A 503 16.29 -16.94 -10.77
N GLY A 504 17.15 -16.04 -11.27
CA GLY A 504 17.34 -15.81 -12.70
C GLY A 504 16.16 -15.18 -13.42
N SER A 505 15.31 -14.39 -12.72
CA SER A 505 14.13 -13.74 -13.30
C SER A 505 14.38 -12.25 -13.59
N ALA A 506 13.73 -11.73 -14.65
CA ALA A 506 13.71 -10.29 -14.87
C ALA A 506 12.61 -9.64 -14.01
N ARG A 507 12.91 -8.51 -13.38
CA ARG A 507 11.92 -7.72 -12.67
C ARG A 507 11.02 -6.99 -13.67
N ASP A 508 9.73 -7.29 -13.67
CA ASP A 508 8.76 -6.49 -14.42
C ASP A 508 8.48 -5.16 -13.70
N THR A 509 8.86 -4.05 -14.33
CA THR A 509 8.63 -2.69 -13.83
C THR A 509 7.64 -1.90 -14.70
N SER A 510 7.10 -2.51 -15.77
CA SER A 510 6.35 -1.81 -16.82
C SER A 510 5.01 -1.25 -16.33
N GLU A 511 4.25 -2.01 -15.55
CA GLU A 511 2.94 -1.56 -15.05
C GLU A 511 3.03 -0.44 -13.98
N SER A 512 4.14 -0.28 -13.29
CA SER A 512 4.24 0.62 -12.16
C SER A 512 4.21 2.11 -12.54
N ARG A 513 4.47 2.46 -13.80
CA ARG A 513 4.67 3.84 -14.27
C ARG A 513 3.44 4.49 -14.87
N PHE A 514 2.52 3.71 -15.44
CA PHE A 514 1.35 4.28 -16.10
C PHE A 514 0.36 4.87 -15.09
N ASN A 515 0.00 6.15 -15.26
CA ASN A 515 -0.95 6.83 -14.39
C ASN A 515 -1.57 8.04 -15.08
N PHE A 516 -2.83 7.97 -15.47
CA PHE A 516 -3.61 9.18 -15.75
C PHE A 516 -3.87 9.92 -14.44
N THR A 517 -3.89 11.26 -14.47
CA THR A 517 -4.15 12.10 -13.30
C THR A 517 -4.99 13.31 -13.64
N ARG A 518 -5.86 13.72 -12.73
CA ARG A 518 -6.68 14.94 -12.84
C ARG A 518 -5.86 16.23 -12.69
N GLY A 519 -4.65 16.15 -12.18
CA GLY A 519 -3.74 17.25 -11.93
C GLY A 519 -2.54 16.83 -11.13
N LYS A 520 -1.37 17.45 -11.41
CA LYS A 520 -0.10 17.17 -10.71
C LYS A 520 -0.01 17.92 -9.38
N GLY A 521 -0.55 19.14 -9.32
CA GLY A 521 -0.61 19.99 -8.14
C GLY A 521 -2.03 20.14 -7.61
N PHE A 522 -2.20 20.97 -6.58
CA PHE A 522 -3.53 21.36 -6.11
C PHE A 522 -4.16 22.40 -7.06
N ASP A 523 -3.35 23.29 -7.61
CA ASP A 523 -3.78 24.36 -8.52
C ASP A 523 -4.28 23.82 -9.87
N ASP A 524 -3.84 22.63 -10.25
CA ASP A 524 -4.28 21.96 -11.49
C ASP A 524 -5.65 21.27 -11.34
N VAL A 525 -6.22 21.21 -10.13
CA VAL A 525 -7.45 20.45 -9.87
C VAL A 525 -8.63 21.41 -9.75
N ASP A 526 -9.59 21.29 -10.66
CA ASP A 526 -10.80 22.09 -10.63
C ASP A 526 -11.60 21.83 -9.34
N LEU A 527 -11.87 22.90 -8.58
CA LEU A 527 -12.55 22.84 -7.28
C LEU A 527 -14.01 22.37 -7.40
N ARG A 528 -14.63 22.53 -8.57
CA ARG A 528 -15.98 21.99 -8.86
C ARG A 528 -16.09 20.49 -8.62
N ASN A 529 -14.94 19.74 -8.69
CA ASN A 529 -14.90 18.32 -8.33
C ASN A 529 -15.26 18.01 -6.87
N PHE A 530 -15.28 19.05 -6.01
CA PHE A 530 -15.49 18.92 -4.57
C PHE A 530 -16.77 19.60 -4.09
N GLU A 531 -17.54 20.19 -5.01
CA GLU A 531 -18.86 20.76 -4.72
C GLU A 531 -19.80 19.68 -4.15
N GLY A 532 -20.57 20.03 -3.14
CA GLY A 532 -21.49 19.11 -2.46
C GLY A 532 -20.84 18.12 -1.49
N ILE A 533 -19.49 18.13 -1.32
CA ILE A 533 -18.83 17.33 -0.31
C ILE A 533 -18.96 18.01 1.05
N ASN A 534 -19.57 17.31 1.99
CA ASN A 534 -19.75 17.82 3.34
C ASN A 534 -18.40 18.07 4.05
N VAL A 535 -18.25 19.28 4.59
CA VAL A 535 -17.15 19.63 5.48
C VAL A 535 -17.28 18.85 6.79
N LYS A 536 -16.19 18.20 7.19
CA LYS A 536 -16.10 17.44 8.45
C LYS A 536 -14.75 17.71 9.10
N LEU A 537 -14.75 18.10 10.36
CA LEU A 537 -13.53 18.32 11.12
C LEU A 537 -12.66 17.04 11.15
N ARG A 538 -11.37 17.25 11.09
CA ARG A 538 -10.37 16.18 11.23
C ARG A 538 -10.34 15.67 12.66
N GLU A 539 -10.31 14.36 12.84
CA GLU A 539 -10.09 13.75 14.15
C GLU A 539 -8.70 14.07 14.70
N LYS A 540 -8.66 14.57 15.93
CA LYS A 540 -7.43 14.95 16.61
C LYS A 540 -6.91 13.79 17.45
N MET A 541 -5.63 13.45 17.28
CA MET A 541 -4.96 12.42 18.05
C MET A 541 -4.92 12.77 19.53
N PRO A 542 -5.52 11.98 20.42
CA PRO A 542 -5.39 12.19 21.86
C PRO A 542 -3.93 12.11 22.31
N THR A 543 -3.52 13.05 23.15
CA THR A 543 -2.15 13.16 23.68
C THR A 543 -2.17 13.37 25.19
N ARG A 544 -1.14 12.90 25.86
CA ARG A 544 -0.92 13.22 27.28
C ARG A 544 -0.64 14.72 27.42
N PRO A 545 -1.18 15.40 28.45
CA PRO A 545 -0.81 16.78 28.75
C PRO A 545 0.71 16.93 28.91
N PRO A 546 1.32 18.03 28.41
CA PRO A 546 2.78 18.19 28.44
C PRO A 546 3.38 18.04 29.82
N GLN A 547 2.76 18.61 30.86
CA GLN A 547 3.21 18.58 32.25
C GLN A 547 3.25 17.15 32.85
N ILE A 548 2.38 16.26 32.33
CA ILE A 548 2.38 14.85 32.72
C ILE A 548 3.35 14.07 31.84
N ALA A 549 3.43 14.42 30.55
CA ALA A 549 4.24 13.72 29.57
C ALA A 549 5.75 13.84 29.82
N ILE A 550 6.21 14.90 30.45
CA ILE A 550 7.65 15.10 30.82
C ILE A 550 8.09 14.35 32.08
N GLN A 551 7.17 13.77 32.85
CA GLN A 551 7.51 13.09 34.11
C GLN A 551 8.03 11.67 33.91
N ASP A 552 7.81 11.08 32.73
CA ASP A 552 8.22 9.73 32.42
C ASP A 552 8.44 9.52 30.90
N PHE A 553 8.92 8.32 30.51
CA PHE A 553 9.09 7.91 29.12
C PHE A 553 7.88 7.17 28.56
N GLY A 554 6.70 7.26 29.17
CA GLY A 554 5.46 6.70 28.67
C GLY A 554 5.02 7.32 27.32
N GLU A 555 4.33 6.54 26.49
CA GLU A 555 3.94 7.01 25.16
C GLU A 555 3.05 8.27 25.24
N VAL A 556 3.47 9.33 24.53
CA VAL A 556 2.80 10.65 24.57
C VAL A 556 1.48 10.65 23.79
N LYS A 557 1.45 9.99 22.63
CA LYS A 557 0.24 9.90 21.78
C LYS A 557 -0.54 8.65 22.14
N LEU A 558 -1.83 8.78 22.44
CA LEU A 558 -2.64 7.67 22.98
C LEU A 558 -3.30 6.77 21.93
N GLY A 559 -3.34 7.19 20.67
CA GLY A 559 -4.01 6.44 19.61
C GLY A 559 -5.45 6.93 19.38
N PHE A 560 -6.07 6.50 18.26
CA PHE A 560 -7.48 6.71 18.00
C PHE A 560 -8.31 5.61 18.67
N SER A 561 -9.51 5.96 19.13
CA SER A 561 -10.55 4.98 19.40
C SER A 561 -11.10 4.41 18.08
N GLU A 562 -11.81 3.30 18.14
CA GLU A 562 -12.46 2.68 16.97
C GLU A 562 -13.41 3.67 16.28
N GLN A 563 -14.24 4.35 17.06
CA GLN A 563 -15.19 5.34 16.55
C GLN A 563 -14.48 6.51 15.85
N MET A 564 -13.41 7.05 16.42
CA MET A 564 -12.60 8.10 15.79
C MET A 564 -12.00 7.61 14.47
N ALA A 565 -11.48 6.38 14.45
CA ALA A 565 -10.87 5.81 13.26
C ALA A 565 -11.89 5.63 12.12
N ILE A 566 -13.09 5.11 12.41
CA ILE A 566 -14.16 4.95 11.42
C ILE A 566 -14.62 6.33 10.91
N THR A 567 -14.83 7.30 11.81
CA THR A 567 -15.25 8.66 11.45
C THR A 567 -14.22 9.33 10.53
N GLU A 568 -12.94 9.25 10.90
CA GLU A 568 -11.86 9.80 10.09
C GLU A 568 -11.68 9.09 8.75
N ALA A 569 -11.80 7.77 8.72
CA ALA A 569 -11.69 6.98 7.48
C ALA A 569 -12.80 7.34 6.48
N LYS A 570 -14.02 7.63 6.95
CA LYS A 570 -15.16 8.06 6.12
C LYS A 570 -14.98 9.46 5.51
N ARG A 571 -13.98 10.24 5.90
CA ARG A 571 -13.62 11.51 5.24
C ARG A 571 -12.86 11.31 3.94
N CYS A 572 -12.37 10.10 3.64
CA CYS A 572 -11.60 9.82 2.43
C CYS A 572 -12.43 10.01 1.16
N LEU A 573 -11.90 10.78 0.20
CA LEU A 573 -12.56 11.09 -1.08
C LEU A 573 -12.43 9.96 -2.12
N SER A 574 -11.72 8.88 -1.82
CA SER A 574 -11.49 7.77 -2.75
C SER A 574 -11.04 8.26 -4.14
N CYS A 575 -9.94 9.03 -4.20
CA CYS A 575 -9.50 9.74 -5.41
C CYS A 575 -9.04 8.80 -6.54
N GLY A 576 -8.41 7.67 -6.22
CA GLY A 576 -7.91 6.71 -7.21
C GLY A 576 -9.03 5.84 -7.81
N CYS A 577 -8.74 5.24 -8.95
CA CYS A 577 -9.70 4.40 -9.66
C CYS A 577 -9.79 2.99 -9.03
N THR A 578 -11.02 2.55 -8.70
CA THR A 578 -11.27 1.21 -8.16
C THR A 578 -11.22 0.10 -9.22
N ALA A 579 -11.29 0.46 -10.50
CA ALA A 579 -11.15 -0.46 -11.62
C ALA A 579 -9.72 -0.50 -12.20
N PHE A 580 -8.72 -0.01 -11.47
CA PHE A 580 -7.35 0.16 -11.96
C PHE A 580 -6.74 -1.11 -12.57
N ASP A 581 -7.00 -2.26 -12.00
CA ASP A 581 -6.47 -3.56 -12.41
C ASP A 581 -7.24 -4.23 -13.56
N ARG A 582 -8.48 -3.78 -13.85
CA ARG A 582 -9.35 -4.30 -14.92
C ARG A 582 -9.69 -3.28 -16.02
N CYS A 583 -9.00 -2.13 -16.03
CA CYS A 583 -9.28 -1.06 -16.98
C CYS A 583 -8.73 -1.38 -18.39
N ASP A 584 -9.60 -1.65 -19.34
CA ASP A 584 -9.23 -1.93 -20.73
C ASP A 584 -8.57 -0.74 -21.41
N LEU A 585 -9.03 0.50 -21.14
CA LEU A 585 -8.40 1.71 -21.67
C LEU A 585 -6.93 1.79 -21.22
N LYS A 586 -6.66 1.55 -19.93
CA LYS A 586 -5.28 1.55 -19.39
C LYS A 586 -4.44 0.47 -20.07
N ARG A 587 -4.95 -0.76 -20.15
CA ARG A 587 -4.24 -1.89 -20.76
C ARG A 587 -3.85 -1.58 -22.21
N LEU A 588 -4.81 -1.17 -23.02
CA LEU A 588 -4.56 -0.82 -24.42
C LEU A 588 -3.65 0.41 -24.59
N ALA A 589 -3.76 1.40 -23.68
CA ALA A 589 -2.86 2.55 -23.69
C ALA A 589 -1.40 2.14 -23.42
N ILE A 590 -1.17 1.18 -22.53
CA ILE A 590 0.18 0.62 -22.28
C ILE A 590 0.66 -0.17 -23.48
N ASP A 591 -0.17 -1.08 -24.03
CA ASP A 591 0.16 -1.94 -25.18
C ASP A 591 0.54 -1.13 -26.42
N HIS A 592 -0.09 0.01 -26.60
CA HIS A 592 0.17 0.90 -27.74
C HIS A 592 1.11 2.08 -27.43
N GLY A 593 1.76 2.10 -26.27
CA GLY A 593 2.79 3.09 -25.92
C GLY A 593 2.27 4.53 -25.73
N ILE A 594 1.02 4.69 -25.29
CA ILE A 594 0.45 6.00 -24.98
C ILE A 594 1.13 6.57 -23.73
N ASP A 595 1.71 7.78 -23.86
CA ASP A 595 2.27 8.50 -22.71
C ASP A 595 1.16 9.28 -21.99
N PRO A 596 0.79 8.91 -20.75
CA PRO A 596 -0.26 9.60 -20.02
C PRO A 596 0.07 11.06 -19.66
N ASN A 597 1.34 11.47 -19.78
CA ASN A 597 1.75 12.86 -19.52
C ASN A 597 1.62 13.76 -20.75
N LYS A 598 1.50 13.18 -21.95
CA LYS A 598 1.38 13.89 -23.22
C LYS A 598 -0.06 13.97 -23.73
N THR A 599 -0.96 13.10 -23.23
CA THR A 599 -2.39 13.21 -23.48
C THR A 599 -2.91 14.36 -22.63
N GLY A 600 -3.55 15.34 -23.25
CA GLY A 600 -4.15 16.48 -22.56
C GLY A 600 -5.12 16.01 -21.48
N MET A 601 -5.08 16.65 -20.31
CA MET A 601 -6.09 16.40 -19.29
C MET A 601 -7.42 16.91 -19.82
N GLY A 602 -8.45 16.05 -19.79
CA GLY A 602 -9.73 16.34 -20.38
C GLY A 602 -10.30 17.69 -19.96
N THR A 603 -10.67 18.47 -20.95
CA THR A 603 -11.30 19.79 -20.80
C THR A 603 -12.82 19.71 -20.74
N GLY A 604 -13.37 18.51 -20.60
CA GLY A 604 -14.81 18.24 -20.58
C GLY A 604 -15.53 18.75 -19.33
N PRO A 605 -16.86 18.68 -19.30
CA PRO A 605 -17.64 19.02 -18.13
C PRO A 605 -17.30 18.08 -16.96
N LEU A 606 -17.38 18.62 -15.74
CA LEU A 606 -17.17 17.85 -14.51
C LEU A 606 -18.50 17.34 -14.01
N TYR A 607 -18.48 16.07 -13.58
CA TYR A 607 -19.66 15.36 -13.08
C TYR A 607 -19.47 15.02 -11.59
N ALA A 608 -20.49 15.27 -10.78
CA ALA A 608 -20.56 14.70 -9.44
C ALA A 608 -20.62 13.16 -9.51
N LYS A 609 -20.02 12.46 -8.56
CA LYS A 609 -20.19 11.02 -8.45
C LYS A 609 -21.59 10.70 -7.96
N ASP A 610 -22.29 9.82 -8.68
CA ASP A 610 -23.63 9.39 -8.28
C ASP A 610 -23.54 8.09 -7.47
N TYR A 611 -24.13 8.12 -6.27
CA TYR A 611 -24.24 7.03 -5.31
C TYR A 611 -25.69 6.57 -5.10
N SER A 612 -26.63 7.02 -5.89
CA SER A 612 -28.06 6.73 -5.75
C SER A 612 -28.38 5.25 -5.93
N HIS A 613 -27.74 4.58 -6.90
CA HIS A 613 -27.94 3.15 -7.13
C HIS A 613 -27.48 2.31 -5.92
N PRO A 614 -28.21 1.27 -5.47
CA PRO A 614 -27.91 0.52 -4.26
C PRO A 614 -26.53 -0.16 -4.26
N ALA A 615 -26.06 -0.67 -5.40
CA ALA A 615 -24.84 -1.47 -5.50
C ALA A 615 -23.76 -0.87 -6.40
N ILE A 616 -24.04 0.18 -7.17
CA ILE A 616 -23.15 0.74 -8.20
C ILE A 616 -22.88 2.22 -7.91
N VAL A 617 -21.64 2.63 -8.11
CA VAL A 617 -21.21 4.04 -8.15
C VAL A 617 -20.97 4.44 -9.59
N VAL A 618 -21.53 5.57 -10.02
CA VAL A 618 -21.33 6.16 -11.34
C VAL A 618 -20.37 7.35 -11.23
N ASP A 619 -19.28 7.33 -11.99
CA ASP A 619 -18.29 8.41 -12.12
C ASP A 619 -18.12 8.76 -13.61
N LEU A 620 -18.99 9.61 -14.12
CA LEU A 620 -19.01 9.97 -15.54
C LEU A 620 -17.76 10.72 -15.99
N ASN A 621 -16.96 11.26 -15.08
CA ASN A 621 -15.64 11.83 -15.42
C ASN A 621 -14.71 10.80 -16.08
N LYS A 622 -14.92 9.52 -15.84
CA LYS A 622 -14.14 8.41 -16.40
C LYS A 622 -14.78 7.78 -17.63
N CYS A 623 -15.99 8.21 -17.99
CA CYS A 623 -16.72 7.65 -19.11
C CYS A 623 -16.13 8.13 -20.45
N ILE A 624 -15.82 7.20 -21.34
CA ILE A 624 -15.37 7.46 -22.72
C ILE A 624 -16.49 7.26 -23.75
N TYR A 625 -17.73 7.16 -23.29
CA TYR A 625 -18.95 6.96 -24.08
C TYR A 625 -18.92 5.76 -25.03
N CYS A 626 -18.24 4.68 -24.65
CA CYS A 626 -18.13 3.48 -25.47
C CYS A 626 -19.42 2.63 -25.55
N ARG A 627 -20.43 2.93 -24.72
CA ARG A 627 -21.76 2.27 -24.67
C ARG A 627 -21.75 0.77 -24.33
N ARG A 628 -20.62 0.17 -24.00
CA ARG A 628 -20.56 -1.27 -23.61
C ARG A 628 -21.53 -1.60 -22.48
N CYS A 629 -21.65 -0.74 -21.47
CA CYS A 629 -22.58 -0.92 -20.37
C CYS A 629 -24.04 -0.98 -20.81
N LYS A 630 -24.44 -0.14 -21.77
CA LYS A 630 -25.81 -0.17 -22.35
C LYS A 630 -25.98 -1.41 -23.21
N ASN A 631 -25.05 -1.71 -24.12
CA ASN A 631 -25.14 -2.84 -25.02
C ASN A 631 -25.12 -4.20 -24.29
N SER A 632 -24.49 -4.29 -23.10
CA SER A 632 -24.49 -5.49 -22.26
C SER A 632 -25.72 -5.66 -21.40
N CYS A 633 -26.59 -4.64 -21.32
CA CYS A 633 -27.79 -4.70 -20.49
C CYS A 633 -28.92 -5.43 -21.24
N GLU A 634 -29.27 -6.62 -20.77
CA GLU A 634 -30.35 -7.43 -21.34
C GLU A 634 -31.75 -6.89 -21.02
N TYR A 635 -31.86 -6.01 -20.00
CA TYR A 635 -33.12 -5.46 -19.54
C TYR A 635 -33.39 -4.06 -20.11
N ASP A 636 -32.48 -3.52 -20.93
CA ASP A 636 -32.53 -2.12 -21.39
C ASP A 636 -32.77 -1.12 -20.23
N ALA A 637 -32.08 -1.34 -19.15
CA ALA A 637 -32.25 -0.62 -17.89
C ALA A 637 -31.31 0.57 -17.72
N LEU A 638 -30.50 0.90 -18.75
CA LEU A 638 -29.57 2.03 -18.71
C LEU A 638 -29.91 3.07 -19.78
N ASP A 639 -30.20 4.26 -19.32
CA ASP A 639 -30.40 5.44 -20.15
C ASP A 639 -29.09 6.23 -20.19
N LEU A 640 -28.26 5.91 -21.21
CA LEU A 640 -26.99 6.61 -21.46
C LEU A 640 -27.17 7.54 -22.65
N VAL A 641 -27.14 8.85 -22.40
CA VAL A 641 -27.35 9.91 -23.39
C VAL A 641 -26.10 10.78 -23.49
N GLY A 642 -25.69 11.09 -24.72
CA GLY A 642 -24.68 12.10 -25.02
C GLY A 642 -25.31 13.34 -25.62
N GLY A 643 -24.81 14.52 -25.28
CA GLY A 643 -25.26 15.79 -25.82
C GLY A 643 -24.12 16.69 -26.28
N ASN A 644 -24.43 17.69 -27.10
CA ASN A 644 -23.49 18.71 -27.58
C ASN A 644 -22.22 18.09 -28.19
N PHE A 645 -22.35 17.36 -29.27
CA PHE A 645 -21.23 16.68 -29.92
C PHE A 645 -20.23 17.67 -30.52
N ASP A 646 -18.93 17.34 -30.39
CA ASP A 646 -17.84 18.08 -31.03
C ASP A 646 -17.72 17.68 -32.53
N GLU A 647 -16.82 18.35 -33.25
CA GLU A 647 -16.56 18.11 -34.69
C GLU A 647 -16.10 16.66 -35.00
N LYS A 648 -15.58 15.97 -33.99
CA LYS A 648 -15.17 14.55 -34.09
C LYS A 648 -16.28 13.58 -33.66
N GLY A 649 -17.50 14.10 -33.45
CA GLY A 649 -18.66 13.32 -33.03
C GLY A 649 -18.59 12.80 -31.57
N ARG A 650 -17.79 13.40 -30.69
CA ARG A 650 -17.70 13.03 -29.29
C ARG A 650 -18.65 13.88 -28.47
N PRO A 651 -19.40 13.30 -27.51
CA PRO A 651 -20.32 14.08 -26.70
C PRO A 651 -19.52 14.99 -25.74
N ARG A 652 -19.94 16.26 -25.65
CA ARG A 652 -19.43 17.23 -24.69
C ARG A 652 -20.14 17.12 -23.33
N SER A 653 -21.29 16.46 -23.30
CA SER A 653 -22.02 16.13 -22.06
C SER A 653 -22.50 14.69 -22.08
N ILE A 654 -22.50 14.03 -20.93
CA ILE A 654 -22.95 12.65 -20.77
C ILE A 654 -23.87 12.59 -19.56
N SER A 655 -25.01 11.90 -19.70
CA SER A 655 -25.86 11.51 -18.58
C SER A 655 -26.06 9.99 -18.60
N LEU A 656 -26.20 9.40 -17.42
CA LEU A 656 -26.53 8.00 -17.23
C LEU A 656 -27.48 7.85 -16.06
N ALA A 657 -28.60 7.19 -16.31
CA ALA A 657 -29.59 6.86 -15.30
C ALA A 657 -29.94 5.37 -15.37
N PHE A 658 -30.35 4.80 -14.24
CA PHE A 658 -30.93 3.47 -14.16
C PHE A 658 -32.45 3.63 -14.04
N ASN A 659 -33.18 3.01 -14.97
CA ASN A 659 -34.65 3.02 -14.93
C ASN A 659 -35.19 1.86 -14.06
N GLU A 660 -36.54 1.75 -13.97
CA GLU A 660 -37.25 0.78 -13.12
C GLU A 660 -36.99 -0.70 -13.50
N LYS A 661 -36.53 -0.95 -14.72
CA LYS A 661 -36.18 -2.31 -15.19
C LYS A 661 -34.87 -2.82 -14.58
N CYS A 662 -34.14 -1.98 -13.84
CA CYS A 662 -32.84 -2.36 -13.29
C CYS A 662 -32.98 -3.35 -12.14
N ILE A 663 -32.51 -4.57 -12.33
CA ILE A 663 -32.47 -5.63 -11.31
C ILE A 663 -31.16 -5.67 -10.50
N SER A 664 -30.30 -4.66 -10.62
CA SER A 664 -29.00 -4.57 -9.94
C SER A 664 -28.07 -5.76 -10.23
N CYS A 665 -28.12 -6.38 -11.40
CA CYS A 665 -27.28 -7.54 -11.75
C CYS A 665 -25.76 -7.20 -11.88
N GLY A 666 -25.43 -5.93 -12.17
CA GLY A 666 -24.06 -5.45 -12.28
C GLY A 666 -23.28 -5.88 -13.54
N LYS A 667 -23.94 -6.45 -14.56
CA LYS A 667 -23.30 -6.80 -15.86
C LYS A 667 -22.67 -5.57 -16.51
N CYS A 668 -23.31 -4.42 -16.41
CA CYS A 668 -22.80 -3.13 -16.90
C CYS A 668 -21.47 -2.70 -16.23
N VAL A 669 -21.23 -3.07 -14.98
CA VAL A 669 -19.98 -2.80 -14.27
C VAL A 669 -18.85 -3.67 -14.81
N ASP A 670 -19.10 -4.96 -15.06
CA ASP A 670 -18.10 -5.87 -15.58
C ASP A 670 -17.67 -5.49 -17.00
N HIS A 671 -18.60 -4.96 -17.80
CA HIS A 671 -18.32 -4.50 -19.17
C HIS A 671 -17.82 -3.04 -19.25
N CYS A 672 -17.71 -2.30 -18.13
CA CYS A 672 -17.19 -0.94 -18.17
C CYS A 672 -15.69 -0.91 -18.47
N SER A 673 -15.31 -0.31 -19.61
CA SER A 673 -13.92 -0.28 -20.10
C SER A 673 -12.97 0.60 -19.27
N THR A 674 -13.51 1.47 -18.40
CA THR A 674 -12.72 2.55 -17.74
C THR A 674 -12.92 2.66 -16.25
N GLY A 675 -13.90 2.00 -15.65
CA GLY A 675 -14.28 2.22 -14.25
C GLY A 675 -15.13 3.48 -14.03
N ALA A 676 -15.87 3.92 -15.06
CA ALA A 676 -16.95 4.88 -14.87
C ALA A 676 -18.09 4.27 -14.04
N LEU A 677 -18.31 2.96 -14.16
CA LEU A 677 -19.18 2.17 -13.31
C LEU A 677 -18.35 1.28 -12.40
N ASN A 678 -18.59 1.33 -11.09
CA ASN A 678 -17.90 0.54 -10.09
C ASN A 678 -18.87 -0.01 -9.05
N LYS A 679 -18.49 -1.11 -8.41
CA LYS A 679 -19.20 -1.63 -7.23
C LYS A 679 -18.98 -0.70 -6.05
N LYS A 680 -20.03 -0.35 -5.30
CA LYS A 680 -19.93 0.53 -4.11
C LYS A 680 -18.90 0.05 -3.09
N ASP A 681 -18.80 -1.25 -2.92
CA ASP A 681 -17.96 -1.86 -1.90
C ASP A 681 -16.59 -2.34 -2.42
N GLN A 682 -16.24 -1.99 -3.63
CA GLN A 682 -14.98 -2.41 -4.20
C GLN A 682 -13.80 -1.69 -3.55
N ILE A 683 -12.88 -2.48 -3.00
CA ILE A 683 -11.59 -2.02 -2.48
C ILE A 683 -10.54 -2.24 -3.56
N VAL A 684 -9.71 -1.23 -3.79
CA VAL A 684 -8.67 -1.30 -4.83
C VAL A 684 -7.54 -2.21 -4.40
N PRO A 685 -7.29 -3.33 -5.08
CA PRO A 685 -6.06 -4.07 -4.92
C PRO A 685 -4.96 -3.41 -5.77
N VAL A 686 -4.23 -2.45 -5.22
CA VAL A 686 -3.02 -1.92 -5.88
C VAL A 686 -1.82 -2.70 -5.38
N THR A 687 -1.55 -3.86 -5.97
CA THR A 687 -0.40 -4.68 -5.59
C THR A 687 0.19 -5.38 -6.78
N ASN A 688 1.49 -5.71 -6.68
CA ASN A 688 2.17 -6.57 -7.65
C ASN A 688 1.93 -8.06 -7.36
N GLU A 689 1.10 -8.41 -6.36
CA GLU A 689 0.74 -9.81 -6.11
C GLU A 689 -0.31 -10.25 -7.12
N ALA A 690 -0.09 -11.40 -7.71
CA ALA A 690 -1.00 -11.99 -8.66
C ALA A 690 -2.39 -12.18 -8.05
N ILE A 691 -3.39 -11.56 -8.66
CA ILE A 691 -4.79 -11.88 -8.42
C ILE A 691 -5.06 -13.18 -9.17
N ARG A 692 -5.52 -14.19 -8.45
CA ARG A 692 -5.94 -15.45 -9.07
C ARG A 692 -7.42 -15.40 -9.40
N GLU A 693 -7.80 -15.95 -10.52
CA GLU A 693 -9.19 -16.19 -10.91
C GLU A 693 -9.52 -17.65 -10.62
N VAL A 694 -10.54 -17.88 -9.81
CA VAL A 694 -10.97 -19.21 -9.38
C VAL A 694 -12.42 -19.41 -9.77
N ARG A 695 -12.71 -20.41 -10.61
CA ARG A 695 -14.07 -20.82 -10.93
C ARG A 695 -14.71 -21.53 -9.75
N SER A 696 -15.97 -21.21 -9.50
CA SER A 696 -16.77 -21.83 -8.42
C SER A 696 -18.26 -21.77 -8.77
N THR A 697 -19.07 -22.41 -7.97
CA THR A 697 -20.54 -22.35 -8.06
C THR A 697 -21.11 -21.37 -7.04
N CYS A 698 -22.08 -20.55 -7.44
CA CYS A 698 -22.76 -19.61 -6.58
C CYS A 698 -23.53 -20.38 -5.46
N PRO A 699 -23.35 -20.02 -4.16
CA PRO A 699 -23.94 -20.76 -3.06
C PRO A 699 -25.37 -20.35 -2.69
N TYR A 700 -26.01 -19.45 -3.47
CA TYR A 700 -27.27 -18.82 -3.04
C TYR A 700 -28.56 -19.53 -3.42
N CYS A 701 -28.54 -20.38 -4.44
CA CYS A 701 -29.75 -21.13 -4.84
C CYS A 701 -29.41 -22.26 -5.81
N GLY A 702 -30.41 -23.06 -6.16
CA GLY A 702 -30.31 -24.19 -7.09
C GLY A 702 -30.13 -23.85 -8.56
N ALA A 703 -30.02 -22.56 -8.94
CA ALA A 703 -29.74 -22.20 -10.34
C ALA A 703 -28.36 -22.68 -10.82
N GLY A 704 -27.41 -22.93 -9.88
CA GLY A 704 -26.12 -23.49 -10.22
C GLY A 704 -25.20 -22.55 -11.02
N CYS A 705 -25.42 -21.22 -10.92
CA CYS A 705 -24.63 -20.25 -11.63
C CYS A 705 -23.13 -20.41 -11.40
N GLN A 706 -22.37 -20.44 -12.48
CA GLN A 706 -20.91 -20.45 -12.42
C GLN A 706 -20.41 -19.04 -12.16
N VAL A 707 -19.51 -18.90 -11.16
CA VAL A 707 -18.91 -17.63 -10.78
C VAL A 707 -17.40 -17.68 -10.93
N LEU A 708 -16.82 -16.54 -11.27
CA LEU A 708 -15.39 -16.33 -11.31
C LEU A 708 -15.00 -15.45 -10.11
N LEU A 709 -14.30 -16.06 -9.14
CA LEU A 709 -13.81 -15.39 -7.96
C LEU A 709 -12.44 -14.80 -8.24
N ARG A 710 -12.29 -13.49 -8.09
CA ARG A 710 -10.99 -12.82 -8.10
C ARG A 710 -10.45 -12.81 -6.69
N VAL A 711 -9.39 -13.59 -6.45
CA VAL A 711 -8.87 -13.87 -5.12
C VAL A 711 -7.42 -13.40 -5.00
N LYS A 712 -7.11 -12.74 -3.90
CA LYS A 712 -5.77 -12.35 -3.49
C LYS A 712 -5.44 -12.98 -2.14
N GLY A 713 -4.39 -13.82 -2.11
CA GLY A 713 -4.16 -14.66 -0.94
C GLY A 713 -5.41 -15.49 -0.62
N ASN A 714 -6.01 -15.26 0.54
CA ASN A 714 -7.27 -15.91 0.97
C ASN A 714 -8.49 -14.95 0.95
N THR A 715 -8.38 -13.79 0.28
CA THR A 715 -9.42 -12.76 0.26
C THR A 715 -10.10 -12.71 -1.10
N ILE A 716 -11.45 -12.84 -1.12
CA ILE A 716 -12.26 -12.62 -2.31
C ILE A 716 -12.42 -11.10 -2.49
N LEU A 717 -11.88 -10.59 -3.60
CA LEU A 717 -11.94 -9.17 -3.93
C LEU A 717 -13.20 -8.82 -4.73
N GLU A 718 -13.60 -9.74 -5.61
CA GLU A 718 -14.67 -9.52 -6.56
C GLU A 718 -15.25 -10.86 -7.04
N VAL A 719 -16.52 -10.83 -7.42
CA VAL A 719 -17.20 -11.93 -8.10
C VAL A 719 -17.71 -11.44 -9.46
N SER A 720 -17.35 -12.16 -10.50
CA SER A 720 -17.83 -11.98 -11.88
C SER A 720 -18.31 -13.32 -12.46
N ALA A 721 -18.64 -13.38 -13.73
CA ALA A 721 -18.99 -14.61 -14.43
C ALA A 721 -18.48 -14.55 -15.88
N GLU A 722 -18.24 -15.71 -16.48
CA GLU A 722 -17.78 -15.87 -17.87
C GLU A 722 -18.97 -16.08 -18.82
N ALA A 723 -18.92 -15.42 -19.98
CA ALA A 723 -20.02 -15.41 -20.93
C ALA A 723 -20.30 -16.76 -21.62
N ASP A 724 -19.31 -17.65 -21.65
CA ASP A 724 -19.36 -18.95 -22.30
C ASP A 724 -19.70 -20.12 -21.37
N LEU A 725 -19.85 -19.85 -20.06
CA LEU A 725 -20.15 -20.88 -19.07
C LEU A 725 -21.64 -21.00 -18.74
N ALA A 726 -22.19 -22.20 -18.99
CA ALA A 726 -23.53 -22.57 -18.54
C ALA A 726 -23.59 -22.70 -17.00
N PRO A 727 -24.75 -22.54 -16.35
CA PRO A 727 -26.05 -22.24 -16.96
C PRO A 727 -26.32 -20.71 -17.12
N ASN A 728 -25.44 -19.85 -16.62
CA ASN A 728 -25.73 -18.43 -16.50
C ASN A 728 -25.10 -17.53 -17.59
N TYR A 729 -24.21 -18.04 -18.40
CA TYR A 729 -23.62 -17.34 -19.54
C TYR A 729 -23.25 -15.87 -19.25
N GLY A 730 -22.49 -15.65 -18.16
CA GLY A 730 -22.08 -14.31 -17.72
C GLY A 730 -23.10 -13.52 -16.89
N ALA A 731 -24.36 -13.94 -16.87
CA ALA A 731 -25.38 -13.29 -16.06
C ALA A 731 -25.29 -13.75 -14.59
N LEU A 732 -25.48 -12.83 -13.66
CA LEU A 732 -25.62 -13.09 -12.21
C LEU A 732 -26.71 -12.20 -11.65
N CYS A 733 -27.45 -12.68 -10.68
CA CYS A 733 -28.32 -11.81 -9.89
C CYS A 733 -27.50 -10.99 -8.87
N VAL A 734 -28.14 -10.01 -8.23
CA VAL A 734 -27.53 -9.14 -7.24
C VAL A 734 -26.80 -9.91 -6.13
N LYS A 735 -27.37 -11.03 -5.65
CA LYS A 735 -26.74 -11.85 -4.59
C LYS A 735 -25.46 -12.52 -5.06
N GLY A 736 -25.51 -13.18 -6.22
CA GLY A 736 -24.34 -13.88 -6.79
C GLY A 736 -23.17 -12.93 -7.03
N ARG A 737 -23.43 -11.72 -7.49
CA ARG A 737 -22.38 -10.75 -7.84
C ARG A 737 -21.89 -9.93 -6.64
N PHE A 738 -22.76 -9.51 -5.75
CA PHE A 738 -22.41 -8.56 -4.68
C PHE A 738 -22.46 -9.18 -3.27
N GLY A 739 -23.08 -10.34 -3.11
CA GLY A 739 -23.36 -10.92 -1.80
C GLY A 739 -22.22 -11.76 -1.19
N PHE A 740 -21.00 -11.73 -1.69
CA PHE A 740 -19.90 -12.61 -1.25
C PHE A 740 -19.21 -12.19 0.06
N HIS A 741 -19.54 -11.03 0.62
CA HIS A 741 -18.87 -10.50 1.82
C HIS A 741 -19.07 -11.36 3.08
N PHE A 742 -20.13 -12.19 3.12
CA PHE A 742 -20.38 -13.08 4.25
C PHE A 742 -19.25 -14.10 4.46
N VAL A 743 -18.52 -14.47 3.40
CA VAL A 743 -17.44 -15.48 3.46
C VAL A 743 -16.33 -15.05 4.41
N GLN A 744 -16.09 -13.74 4.49
CA GLN A 744 -14.99 -13.14 5.26
C GLN A 744 -15.51 -12.17 6.34
N HIS A 745 -16.79 -12.26 6.69
CA HIS A 745 -17.34 -11.41 7.72
C HIS A 745 -16.78 -11.80 9.10
N ARG A 746 -16.43 -10.79 9.93
CA ARG A 746 -15.83 -11.02 11.25
C ARG A 746 -16.69 -11.84 12.21
N GLU A 747 -18.02 -11.79 12.05
CA GLU A 747 -18.98 -12.54 12.86
C GLU A 747 -19.23 -13.97 12.32
N ARG A 748 -18.59 -14.35 11.20
CA ARG A 748 -18.73 -15.69 10.67
C ARG A 748 -18.13 -16.70 11.63
N LEU A 749 -18.90 -17.74 11.98
CA LEU A 749 -18.40 -18.86 12.75
C LEU A 749 -17.35 -19.62 11.92
N THR A 750 -16.16 -19.77 12.49
CA THR A 750 -15.04 -20.49 11.88
C THR A 750 -14.75 -21.84 12.54
N LYS A 751 -15.42 -22.11 13.65
CA LYS A 751 -15.38 -23.37 14.40
C LYS A 751 -16.76 -23.80 14.80
N PRO A 752 -17.03 -25.11 14.95
CA PRO A 752 -18.28 -25.59 15.50
C PRO A 752 -18.44 -25.17 16.97
N LEU A 753 -19.69 -25.07 17.40
CA LEU A 753 -20.03 -24.73 18.78
C LEU A 753 -20.90 -25.84 19.36
N ILE A 754 -20.63 -26.24 20.59
CA ILE A 754 -21.44 -27.20 21.38
C ILE A 754 -21.97 -26.48 22.63
N ARG A 755 -23.23 -26.75 23.02
CA ARG A 755 -23.79 -26.20 24.25
C ARG A 755 -23.32 -26.98 25.46
N ARG A 756 -22.61 -26.32 26.38
CA ARG A 756 -22.14 -26.81 27.64
C ARG A 756 -22.56 -25.86 28.76
N GLY A 757 -23.21 -26.36 29.77
CA GLY A 757 -23.68 -25.51 30.88
C GLY A 757 -24.56 -24.35 30.46
N GLY A 758 -25.36 -24.51 29.40
CA GLY A 758 -26.24 -23.45 28.86
C GLY A 758 -25.56 -22.51 27.86
N GLN A 759 -24.20 -22.47 27.77
CA GLN A 759 -23.45 -21.61 26.88
C GLN A 759 -22.91 -22.36 25.64
N LEU A 760 -22.85 -21.69 24.49
CA LEU A 760 -22.20 -22.21 23.30
C LEU A 760 -20.68 -22.02 23.42
N VAL A 761 -19.91 -23.11 23.29
CA VAL A 761 -18.47 -23.17 23.45
C VAL A 761 -17.85 -23.73 22.17
N GLU A 762 -16.75 -23.14 21.71
CA GLU A 762 -15.98 -23.62 20.56
C GLU A 762 -15.44 -25.02 20.81
N THR A 763 -15.50 -25.88 19.79
CA THR A 763 -15.01 -27.27 19.84
C THR A 763 -14.36 -27.69 18.51
N SER A 764 -13.81 -28.90 18.44
CA SER A 764 -13.31 -29.48 17.18
C SER A 764 -14.45 -29.96 16.29
N TRP A 765 -14.19 -30.08 14.98
CA TRP A 765 -15.13 -30.73 14.06
C TRP A 765 -15.41 -32.19 14.43
N GLU A 766 -14.38 -32.93 14.85
CA GLU A 766 -14.51 -34.32 15.27
C GLU A 766 -15.48 -34.45 16.46
N GLU A 767 -15.28 -33.64 17.49
CA GLU A 767 -16.17 -33.68 18.67
C GLU A 767 -17.60 -33.27 18.31
N ALA A 768 -17.78 -32.22 17.49
CA ALA A 768 -19.11 -31.76 17.09
C ALA A 768 -19.85 -32.80 16.25
N LEU A 769 -19.17 -33.45 15.32
CA LEU A 769 -19.76 -34.51 14.48
C LEU A 769 -20.09 -35.76 15.29
N ASN A 770 -19.20 -36.17 16.16
CA ASN A 770 -19.45 -37.32 17.05
C ASN A 770 -20.63 -37.09 17.99
N TYR A 771 -20.70 -35.88 18.57
CA TYR A 771 -21.85 -35.49 19.41
C TYR A 771 -23.15 -35.52 18.61
N THR A 772 -23.16 -34.93 17.41
CA THR A 772 -24.35 -34.88 16.55
C THR A 772 -24.81 -36.28 16.13
N ALA A 773 -23.84 -37.09 15.66
CA ALA A 773 -24.12 -38.46 15.25
C ALA A 773 -24.69 -39.28 16.40
N LYS A 774 -24.06 -39.21 17.60
CA LYS A 774 -24.58 -39.87 18.79
C LYS A 774 -26.03 -39.49 19.11
N ARG A 775 -26.34 -38.20 19.06
CA ARG A 775 -27.73 -37.73 19.34
C ARG A 775 -28.74 -38.28 18.31
N PHE A 776 -28.35 -38.33 17.02
CA PHE A 776 -29.21 -38.95 16.00
C PHE A 776 -29.40 -40.44 16.25
N PHE A 777 -28.35 -41.18 16.64
CA PHE A 777 -28.46 -42.60 17.00
C PHE A 777 -29.36 -42.82 18.22
N ASP A 778 -29.19 -42.03 19.29
CA ASP A 778 -30.00 -42.13 20.52
C ASP A 778 -31.49 -41.88 20.23
N ILE A 779 -31.83 -40.82 19.45
CA ILE A 779 -33.20 -40.49 19.08
C ILE A 779 -33.80 -41.59 18.19
N LYS A 780 -33.05 -42.05 17.19
CA LYS A 780 -33.51 -43.12 16.29
C LYS A 780 -33.74 -44.45 17.02
N ALA A 781 -32.87 -44.80 17.96
CA ALA A 781 -33.03 -46.00 18.77
C ALA A 781 -34.23 -45.93 19.73
N MET A 782 -34.49 -44.73 20.28
CA MET A 782 -35.56 -44.56 21.28
C MET A 782 -36.95 -44.35 20.66
N TYR A 783 -37.04 -43.60 19.55
CA TYR A 783 -38.31 -43.16 19.00
C TYR A 783 -38.53 -43.55 17.52
N GLY A 784 -37.59 -44.25 16.92
CA GLY A 784 -37.61 -44.60 15.50
C GLY A 784 -37.11 -43.51 14.57
N PRO A 785 -36.85 -43.82 13.27
CA PRO A 785 -36.30 -42.87 12.27
C PRO A 785 -37.25 -41.71 11.99
N ASP A 786 -38.57 -41.93 12.08
CA ASP A 786 -39.57 -40.91 11.79
C ASP A 786 -39.72 -39.83 12.87
N ALA A 787 -39.01 -39.98 14.01
CA ALA A 787 -38.88 -38.90 14.99
C ALA A 787 -37.88 -37.80 14.56
N ILE A 788 -37.21 -37.99 13.44
CA ILE A 788 -36.25 -37.05 12.86
C ILE A 788 -36.80 -36.53 11.53
N ALA A 789 -36.77 -35.24 11.33
CA ALA A 789 -37.16 -34.57 10.07
C ALA A 789 -36.05 -33.69 9.55
N GLY A 790 -35.97 -33.56 8.22
CA GLY A 790 -35.06 -32.68 7.52
C GLY A 790 -35.76 -31.57 6.76
N PHE A 791 -35.24 -30.37 6.84
CA PHE A 791 -35.70 -29.24 6.03
C PHE A 791 -34.61 -28.78 5.05
N SER A 792 -34.96 -28.65 3.80
CA SER A 792 -34.10 -28.13 2.74
C SER A 792 -34.63 -26.76 2.25
N CYS A 793 -33.98 -26.15 1.27
CA CYS A 793 -34.33 -24.79 0.87
C CYS A 793 -34.04 -24.56 -0.62
N ALA A 794 -34.94 -23.81 -1.30
CA ALA A 794 -34.70 -23.30 -2.65
C ALA A 794 -33.47 -22.35 -2.70
N ARG A 795 -33.02 -21.83 -1.57
CA ARG A 795 -31.85 -20.97 -1.43
C ARG A 795 -30.57 -21.74 -1.06
N ALA A 796 -30.58 -23.04 -1.19
CA ALA A 796 -29.43 -23.92 -1.10
C ALA A 796 -29.03 -24.39 -2.50
N THR A 797 -27.80 -24.85 -2.66
CA THR A 797 -27.32 -25.42 -3.92
C THR A 797 -28.03 -26.75 -4.23
N ASN A 798 -27.97 -27.20 -5.49
CA ASN A 798 -28.51 -28.52 -5.87
C ASN A 798 -27.80 -29.64 -5.11
N GLU A 799 -26.50 -29.50 -4.89
CA GLU A 799 -25.67 -30.43 -4.14
C GLU A 799 -26.09 -30.53 -2.66
N GLU A 800 -26.38 -29.40 -2.02
CA GLU A 800 -26.87 -29.37 -0.62
C GLU A 800 -28.24 -30.03 -0.52
N ASN A 801 -29.15 -29.71 -1.43
CA ASN A 801 -30.50 -30.31 -1.49
C ASN A 801 -30.43 -31.83 -1.71
N TYR A 802 -29.55 -32.26 -2.64
CA TYR A 802 -29.34 -33.66 -2.89
C TYR A 802 -28.77 -34.41 -1.66
N LEU A 803 -27.73 -33.82 -1.05
CA LEU A 803 -27.10 -34.42 0.13
C LEU A 803 -28.04 -34.48 1.33
N MET A 804 -28.90 -33.48 1.54
CA MET A 804 -29.89 -33.52 2.60
C MET A 804 -30.89 -34.67 2.36
N GLN A 805 -31.39 -34.83 1.16
CA GLN A 805 -32.28 -35.91 0.79
C GLN A 805 -31.60 -37.29 0.97
N LYS A 806 -30.37 -37.41 0.49
CA LYS A 806 -29.57 -38.65 0.62
C LYS A 806 -29.35 -38.99 2.11
N PHE A 807 -28.95 -38.03 2.94
CA PHE A 807 -28.72 -38.19 4.36
C PHE A 807 -29.98 -38.70 5.10
N MET A 808 -31.13 -38.05 4.87
CA MET A 808 -32.35 -38.41 5.51
C MET A 808 -32.82 -39.85 5.15
N ARG A 809 -32.70 -40.21 3.88
CA ARG A 809 -33.12 -41.54 3.38
C ARG A 809 -32.16 -42.66 3.73
N THR A 810 -30.82 -42.42 3.61
CA THR A 810 -29.84 -43.50 3.76
C THR A 810 -29.28 -43.60 5.18
N ALA A 811 -29.02 -42.51 5.88
CA ALA A 811 -28.44 -42.50 7.21
C ALA A 811 -29.52 -42.52 8.30
N ILE A 812 -30.49 -41.63 8.19
CA ILE A 812 -31.59 -41.61 9.15
C ILE A 812 -32.60 -42.72 8.89
N GLY A 813 -32.99 -42.96 7.63
CA GLY A 813 -33.96 -43.98 7.22
C GLY A 813 -35.41 -43.50 7.22
N THR A 814 -35.64 -42.23 6.91
CA THR A 814 -36.99 -41.65 6.87
C THR A 814 -37.16 -40.81 5.57
N ASN A 815 -38.42 -40.65 5.17
CA ASN A 815 -38.84 -39.70 4.12
C ASN A 815 -39.38 -38.39 4.70
N ASN A 816 -39.24 -38.12 5.98
CA ASN A 816 -39.67 -36.87 6.63
C ASN A 816 -38.71 -35.74 6.22
N ILE A 817 -38.78 -35.32 4.97
CA ILE A 817 -38.04 -34.20 4.42
C ILE A 817 -38.99 -33.29 3.69
N ASP A 818 -38.81 -32.00 3.91
CA ASP A 818 -39.60 -30.94 3.23
C ASP A 818 -38.71 -29.82 2.73
N HIS A 819 -39.31 -28.91 1.98
CA HIS A 819 -38.64 -27.84 1.25
C HIS A 819 -39.48 -26.56 1.27
N CYS A 820 -38.84 -25.42 1.45
CA CYS A 820 -39.51 -24.12 1.59
C CYS A 820 -40.30 -23.67 0.35
N ALA A 821 -40.09 -24.24 -0.82
CA ALA A 821 -40.78 -23.92 -2.08
C ALA A 821 -41.80 -24.99 -2.51
N ARG A 822 -42.30 -25.75 -1.56
CA ARG A 822 -43.30 -26.79 -1.82
C ARG A 822 -44.69 -26.22 -2.20
N LEU A 823 -45.01 -24.98 -1.83
CA LEU A 823 -46.27 -24.34 -2.12
C LEU A 823 -46.39 -23.89 -3.56
#